data_e535585fd7a474752526e11b793c88cf
#
_entry.id   e535585fd7a474752526e11b793c88cf
#
_cell.length_a   1.000
_cell.length_b   1.000
_cell.length_c   1.000
_cell.angle_alpha   90.00
_cell.angle_beta   90.00
_cell.angle_gamma   90.00
#
_symmetry.space_group_name_H-M   'P 1'
#
loop_
_entity.id
_entity.type
_entity.pdbx_description
1 polymer ?
#
loop_
_entity_poly.entity_id
_entity_poly.type
_entity_poly.pdbx_seq_one_letter_code
_entity_poly.pdbx_strand_id
1 'polypeptide(L)'
;PASSTNNQIFKHYYNYEITGGFDARVRVNAILKLNGVDYKIGKVKLNSVMMKDNKAYAYKVVFYGQTIELNDILGEDKLANLDSLDPENIVYNAANIKAKLQLDPNVAGNNLITPLITHTKRLFYDSVSHTGTDSRGTGNLYYHGGTVDYHGVLYSDLKYAIRIHRLILAIQTQYPSIVFSTDFFNTSNAAYHGLYMWLHRKAGAVGNGTQVETFPNSVTGWNPISEDWSSMSSASTLTVNPEFQDYINSDTNLRLTVLTSSSESYELEVFKDGQSISVGNYTGNKTLVTTQTGGDFGSPLFAAGEYTVVISVTQSASVTFSSVVWNVVNNDGDETLTDTYSISGGFTADDSFEFIVKLQTPDIKIIDFLTALFKMFNLIAYVKEDGSIYVDTLDSFYATSTSYDITKYIDVKTSSVNVALPYREIKFKYDGLKTFLAAQYEQLQVQEWGTEYYSTSTNLDGGIYEVKIPFEHMLFERLANVSDVSGDTLTTAQYGYSVNDSQQAYIGKPLIFYPILKSGAGTTSISFLNTTTERVQLTSYIVPSNSLSLTAATSTANINFGNMPNEFTGLTNFTGTLYNNYYNNYISNLFLQSSRVIQVTAFLPLSIILNYTLADILIISGKQYRINSLNINLINNKTKIELITI
;
A
#
# COMPACT_ATOMS: atom_id res chain seq x y z
N PRO A 1 24.75 -37.47 23.53
CA PRO A 1 25.13 -38.86 23.35
C PRO A 1 24.04 -39.68 22.67
N ALA A 2 24.42 -40.78 22.02
CA ALA A 2 23.48 -41.75 21.47
C ALA A 2 23.00 -42.71 22.55
N SER A 3 22.25 -42.19 23.53
CA SER A 3 21.62 -43.02 24.56
C SER A 3 20.39 -43.78 23.97
N SER A 4 19.92 -44.79 24.69
CA SER A 4 18.71 -45.52 24.31
C SER A 4 17.54 -44.58 24.05
N THR A 5 17.30 -43.60 24.93
CA THR A 5 16.25 -42.58 24.80
C THR A 5 16.46 -41.72 23.55
N ASN A 6 17.67 -41.22 23.31
CA ASN A 6 17.93 -40.37 22.13
C ASN A 6 17.83 -41.18 20.83
N ASN A 7 18.25 -42.42 20.83
CA ASN A 7 18.07 -43.32 19.70
C ASN A 7 16.56 -43.54 19.37
N GLN A 8 15.73 -43.65 20.39
CA GLN A 8 14.26 -43.73 20.20
C GLN A 8 13.67 -42.42 19.68
N ILE A 9 14.07 -41.26 20.24
CA ILE A 9 13.59 -39.94 19.79
C ILE A 9 13.94 -39.70 18.32
N PHE A 10 15.20 -39.95 17.95
CA PHE A 10 15.65 -39.78 16.57
C PHE A 10 15.46 -41.03 15.70
N LYS A 11 14.68 -42.03 16.19
CA LYS A 11 14.31 -43.26 15.47
C LYS A 11 15.49 -43.88 14.73
N HIS A 12 16.64 -43.92 15.38
CA HIS A 12 17.87 -44.49 14.81
C HIS A 12 18.22 -43.93 13.42
N TYR A 13 18.10 -42.62 13.24
CA TYR A 13 18.27 -41.92 11.96
C TYR A 13 19.52 -42.34 11.15
N TYR A 14 20.55 -42.85 11.80
CA TYR A 14 21.76 -43.34 11.16
C TYR A 14 21.57 -44.66 10.40
N ASN A 15 20.45 -45.34 10.61
CA ASN A 15 20.12 -46.57 9.90
C ASN A 15 19.13 -46.26 8.76
N TYR A 16 19.62 -46.26 7.53
CA TYR A 16 18.87 -45.91 6.32
C TYR A 16 17.82 -46.98 5.93
N GLU A 17 17.84 -48.17 6.54
CA GLU A 17 16.89 -49.25 6.29
C GLU A 17 15.58 -49.05 7.04
N ILE A 18 15.50 -48.10 7.97
CA ILE A 18 14.30 -47.85 8.75
C ILE A 18 13.33 -46.99 7.93
N THR A 19 12.22 -47.61 7.51
CA THR A 19 11.08 -46.91 6.89
C THR A 19 10.25 -46.18 7.94
N GLY A 20 9.85 -44.92 7.67
CA GLY A 20 9.09 -44.07 8.62
C GLY A 20 9.96 -43.52 9.76
N GLY A 21 11.25 -43.34 9.52
CA GLY A 21 12.24 -42.79 10.44
C GLY A 21 11.99 -41.35 10.85
N PHE A 22 12.94 -40.75 11.56
CA PHE A 22 12.91 -39.33 11.93
C PHE A 22 13.19 -38.45 10.69
N ASP A 23 12.34 -37.47 10.44
CA ASP A 23 12.61 -36.51 9.36
C ASP A 23 13.50 -35.36 9.84
N ALA A 24 14.79 -35.45 9.50
CA ALA A 24 15.78 -34.43 9.86
C ALA A 24 15.63 -33.10 9.10
N ARG A 25 14.75 -33.03 8.11
CA ARG A 25 14.46 -31.79 7.36
C ARG A 25 13.51 -30.87 8.13
N VAL A 26 12.73 -31.45 9.07
CA VAL A 26 11.71 -30.75 9.83
C VAL A 26 12.24 -30.32 11.20
N ARG A 27 11.85 -29.11 11.64
CA ARG A 27 12.11 -28.62 13.00
C ARG A 27 11.00 -29.11 13.94
N VAL A 28 11.35 -29.71 15.07
CA VAL A 28 10.42 -30.25 16.07
C VAL A 28 10.43 -29.37 17.32
N ASN A 29 9.28 -29.11 17.92
CA ASN A 29 9.17 -28.31 19.15
C ASN A 29 10.03 -28.93 20.27
N ALA A 30 10.75 -28.07 20.99
CA ALA A 30 11.66 -28.45 22.04
C ALA A 30 11.79 -27.36 23.10
N ILE A 31 12.13 -27.75 24.33
CA ILE A 31 12.47 -26.83 25.41
C ILE A 31 13.93 -27.08 25.79
N LEU A 32 14.74 -26.04 25.75
CA LEU A 32 16.10 -26.07 26.22
C LEU A 32 16.12 -25.79 27.73
N LYS A 33 16.64 -26.75 28.52
CA LYS A 33 16.75 -26.60 29.97
C LYS A 33 18.20 -26.45 30.38
N LEU A 34 18.47 -25.54 31.33
CA LEU A 34 19.77 -25.40 31.99
C LEU A 34 19.65 -25.78 33.45
N ASN A 35 20.39 -26.78 33.88
CA ASN A 35 20.33 -27.32 35.25
C ASN A 35 18.90 -27.65 35.73
N GLY A 36 18.06 -28.14 34.80
CA GLY A 36 16.66 -28.49 35.08
C GLY A 36 15.68 -27.33 35.02
N VAL A 37 16.15 -26.10 34.87
CA VAL A 37 15.30 -24.91 34.70
C VAL A 37 15.06 -24.67 33.21
N ASP A 38 13.82 -24.36 32.83
CA ASP A 38 13.45 -23.99 31.46
C ASP A 38 14.17 -22.68 31.10
N TYR A 39 14.97 -22.74 30.02
CA TYR A 39 15.79 -21.61 29.59
C TYR A 39 15.20 -20.96 28.34
N LYS A 40 14.91 -21.77 27.32
CA LYS A 40 14.31 -21.28 26.06
C LYS A 40 13.36 -22.31 25.48
N ILE A 41 12.23 -21.85 25.01
CA ILE A 41 11.27 -22.60 24.20
C ILE A 41 11.62 -22.38 22.72
N GLY A 42 11.50 -23.40 21.90
CA GLY A 42 11.83 -23.28 20.49
C GLY A 42 11.66 -24.58 19.71
N LYS A 43 12.49 -24.76 18.71
CA LYS A 43 12.47 -25.95 17.84
C LYS A 43 13.87 -26.53 17.72
N VAL A 44 13.97 -27.87 17.67
CA VAL A 44 15.22 -28.59 17.42
C VAL A 44 15.20 -29.18 16.02
N LYS A 45 16.35 -29.13 15.35
CA LYS A 45 16.62 -29.82 14.08
C LYS A 45 17.81 -30.74 14.24
N LEU A 46 17.69 -31.97 13.77
CA LEU A 46 18.84 -32.88 13.69
C LEU A 46 19.72 -32.43 12.51
N ASN A 47 21.01 -32.20 12.82
CA ASN A 47 21.98 -31.79 11.82
C ASN A 47 22.81 -33.00 11.31
N SER A 48 23.28 -33.84 12.22
CA SER A 48 24.04 -35.03 11.86
C SER A 48 24.09 -36.03 13.02
N VAL A 49 24.42 -37.27 12.70
CA VAL A 49 24.77 -38.31 13.68
C VAL A 49 26.27 -38.57 13.60
N MET A 50 26.93 -38.52 14.73
CA MET A 50 28.37 -38.80 14.82
C MET A 50 28.56 -40.27 15.07
N MET A 51 29.33 -40.91 14.20
CA MET A 51 29.65 -42.35 14.24
C MET A 51 31.05 -42.58 14.76
N LYS A 52 31.22 -43.60 15.57
CA LYS A 52 32.52 -44.09 16.04
C LYS A 52 32.48 -45.63 16.07
N ASP A 53 33.46 -46.28 15.51
CA ASP A 53 33.54 -47.75 15.42
C ASP A 53 32.24 -48.37 14.86
N ASN A 54 31.69 -47.77 13.79
CA ASN A 54 30.40 -48.11 13.15
C ASN A 54 29.16 -48.04 14.08
N LYS A 55 29.27 -47.37 15.22
CA LYS A 55 28.15 -47.14 16.14
C LYS A 55 27.89 -45.65 16.30
N ALA A 56 26.60 -45.27 16.35
CA ALA A 56 26.23 -43.91 16.70
C ALA A 56 26.66 -43.63 18.15
N TYR A 57 27.45 -42.55 18.38
CA TYR A 57 27.82 -42.14 19.72
C TYR A 57 27.25 -40.79 20.14
N ALA A 58 26.89 -39.93 19.18
CA ALA A 58 26.24 -38.65 19.47
C ALA A 58 25.35 -38.15 18.32
N TYR A 59 24.33 -37.41 18.67
CA TYR A 59 23.50 -36.64 17.76
C TYR A 59 23.91 -35.16 17.83
N LYS A 60 24.19 -34.55 16.69
CA LYS A 60 24.41 -33.11 16.58
C LYS A 60 23.10 -32.47 16.20
N VAL A 61 22.58 -31.67 17.08
CA VAL A 61 21.33 -30.95 16.89
C VAL A 61 21.58 -29.45 16.91
N VAL A 62 20.71 -28.70 16.23
CA VAL A 62 20.64 -27.24 16.32
C VAL A 62 19.29 -26.88 16.95
N PHE A 63 19.35 -26.11 18.02
CA PHE A 63 18.18 -25.53 18.66
C PHE A 63 17.98 -24.14 18.12
N TYR A 64 16.79 -23.88 17.63
CA TYR A 64 16.30 -22.58 17.19
C TYR A 64 15.38 -22.08 18.31
N GLY A 65 15.67 -20.92 18.88
CA GLY A 65 14.72 -20.24 19.76
C GLY A 65 13.40 -19.99 19.06
N GLN A 66 12.40 -19.49 19.76
CA GLN A 66 11.18 -19.03 19.12
C GLN A 66 11.54 -17.92 18.13
N THR A 67 11.48 -18.25 16.86
CA THR A 67 11.64 -17.30 15.75
C THR A 67 10.40 -17.43 14.87
N ILE A 68 9.77 -16.33 14.60
CA ILE A 68 8.79 -16.25 13.53
C ILE A 68 9.56 -15.79 12.30
N GLU A 69 9.73 -16.69 11.34
CA GLU A 69 10.35 -16.34 10.07
C GLU A 69 9.24 -15.68 9.22
N LEU A 70 9.09 -14.36 9.35
CA LEU A 70 8.07 -13.60 8.61
C LEU A 70 8.13 -13.86 7.10
N ASN A 71 9.33 -14.04 6.55
CA ASN A 71 9.50 -14.40 5.14
C ASN A 71 8.86 -15.74 4.79
N ASP A 72 8.93 -16.74 5.69
CA ASP A 72 8.35 -18.06 5.43
C ASP A 72 6.82 -18.03 5.51
N ILE A 73 6.26 -17.14 6.35
CA ILE A 73 4.81 -17.00 6.52
C ILE A 73 4.21 -16.14 5.42
N LEU A 74 4.83 -15.00 5.13
CA LEU A 74 4.33 -14.01 4.18
C LEU A 74 4.72 -14.33 2.73
N GLY A 75 5.83 -15.06 2.54
CA GLY A 75 6.30 -15.45 1.21
C GLY A 75 6.41 -14.25 0.25
N GLU A 76 5.79 -14.41 -0.91
CA GLU A 76 5.73 -13.40 -1.96
C GLU A 76 4.44 -12.56 -1.94
N ASP A 77 3.60 -12.74 -0.91
CA ASP A 77 2.31 -12.09 -0.84
C ASP A 77 2.44 -10.56 -0.78
N LYS A 78 1.54 -9.90 -1.52
CA LYS A 78 1.44 -8.45 -1.66
C LYS A 78 0.27 -7.90 -0.85
N LEU A 79 0.24 -6.59 -0.63
CA LEU A 79 -0.92 -5.94 0.02
C LEU A 79 -2.24 -6.24 -0.72
N ALA A 80 -2.18 -6.45 -2.04
CA ALA A 80 -3.33 -6.83 -2.86
C ALA A 80 -3.91 -8.21 -2.55
N ASN A 81 -3.19 -9.06 -1.80
CA ASN A 81 -3.66 -10.39 -1.37
C ASN A 81 -4.40 -10.37 -0.02
N LEU A 82 -4.56 -9.21 0.61
CA LEU A 82 -5.21 -9.08 1.92
C LEU A 82 -6.75 -9.05 1.79
N ASP A 83 -7.39 -10.21 1.77
CA ASP A 83 -8.86 -10.33 1.67
C ASP A 83 -9.59 -9.68 2.85
N SER A 84 -8.93 -9.58 4.00
CA SER A 84 -9.45 -8.89 5.18
C SER A 84 -9.67 -7.38 4.98
N LEU A 85 -9.28 -6.81 3.84
CA LEU A 85 -9.60 -5.44 3.42
C LEU A 85 -10.95 -5.30 2.70
N ASP A 86 -11.60 -6.40 2.33
CA ASP A 86 -12.88 -6.35 1.61
C ASP A 86 -13.99 -5.54 2.32
N PRO A 87 -14.07 -5.48 3.66
CA PRO A 87 -15.01 -4.59 4.34
C PRO A 87 -14.82 -3.09 4.08
N GLU A 88 -13.68 -2.69 3.54
CA GLU A 88 -13.39 -1.29 3.17
C GLU A 88 -13.81 -0.98 1.71
N ASN A 89 -14.28 -1.97 0.95
CA ASN A 89 -14.76 -1.75 -0.42
C ASN A 89 -15.91 -0.75 -0.42
N ILE A 90 -15.92 0.11 -1.43
CA ILE A 90 -16.87 1.22 -1.49
C ILE A 90 -17.22 1.53 -2.95
N VAL A 91 -18.45 1.95 -3.19
CA VAL A 91 -18.84 2.46 -4.49
C VAL A 91 -18.10 3.76 -4.77
N TYR A 92 -17.41 3.82 -5.91
CA TYR A 92 -16.71 5.01 -6.36
C TYR A 92 -17.70 5.91 -7.10
N ASN A 93 -18.06 7.01 -6.49
CA ASN A 93 -18.93 8.05 -7.05
C ASN A 93 -18.70 9.40 -6.35
N ALA A 94 -19.29 10.46 -6.88
CA ALA A 94 -19.12 11.81 -6.35
C ALA A 94 -19.57 11.95 -4.88
N ALA A 95 -20.66 11.28 -4.49
CA ALA A 95 -21.20 11.35 -3.13
C ALA A 95 -20.21 10.73 -2.11
N ASN A 96 -19.69 9.55 -2.41
CA ASN A 96 -18.74 8.86 -1.53
C ASN A 96 -17.38 9.55 -1.49
N ILE A 97 -16.86 10.01 -2.64
CA ILE A 97 -15.61 10.80 -2.69
C ILE A 97 -15.74 12.08 -1.86
N LYS A 98 -16.85 12.81 -2.01
CA LYS A 98 -17.13 14.01 -1.23
C LYS A 98 -17.23 13.71 0.27
N ALA A 99 -17.98 12.69 0.66
CA ALA A 99 -18.11 12.29 2.06
C ALA A 99 -16.77 11.91 2.68
N LYS A 100 -15.93 11.16 1.95
CA LYS A 100 -14.60 10.75 2.40
C LYS A 100 -13.57 11.88 2.36
N LEU A 101 -13.77 12.91 1.53
CA LEU A 101 -12.94 14.12 1.49
C LEU A 101 -13.20 15.02 2.72
N GLN A 102 -14.41 14.95 3.30
CA GLN A 102 -14.81 15.73 4.48
C GLN A 102 -14.71 14.96 5.81
N LEU A 103 -14.26 13.73 5.76
CA LEU A 103 -14.21 12.84 6.93
C LEU A 103 -13.05 13.24 7.87
N ASP A 104 -13.29 13.28 9.19
CA ASP A 104 -12.20 13.55 10.13
C ASP A 104 -11.23 12.36 10.23
N PRO A 105 -9.98 12.50 9.79
CA PRO A 105 -9.01 11.42 9.84
C PRO A 105 -8.54 11.07 11.27
N ASN A 106 -8.83 11.89 12.28
CA ASN A 106 -8.45 11.64 13.67
C ASN A 106 -9.38 10.64 14.35
N VAL A 107 -10.56 10.39 13.79
CA VAL A 107 -11.48 9.38 14.32
C VAL A 107 -10.92 7.97 13.99
N ALA A 108 -10.77 7.13 15.01
CA ALA A 108 -10.09 5.83 14.90
C ALA A 108 -10.71 4.87 13.87
N GLY A 109 -12.03 4.90 13.68
CA GLY A 109 -12.74 4.06 12.69
C GLY A 109 -12.68 4.56 11.24
N ASN A 110 -12.15 5.75 10.99
CA ASN A 110 -12.07 6.33 9.67
C ASN A 110 -10.82 5.83 8.94
N ASN A 111 -10.88 4.58 8.47
CA ASN A 111 -9.75 3.91 7.82
C ASN A 111 -9.57 4.29 6.36
N LEU A 112 -10.65 4.67 5.66
CA LEU A 112 -10.65 5.06 4.25
C LEU A 112 -11.10 6.51 4.12
N ILE A 113 -10.29 7.33 3.49
CA ILE A 113 -10.50 8.77 3.27
C ILE A 113 -10.18 9.15 1.82
N THR A 114 -10.54 10.36 1.43
CA THR A 114 -10.10 10.95 0.16
C THR A 114 -9.23 12.18 0.45
N PRO A 115 -7.93 12.15 0.20
CA PRO A 115 -7.09 13.34 0.29
C PRO A 115 -7.19 14.19 -0.97
N LEU A 116 -6.91 15.47 -0.85
CA LEU A 116 -6.77 16.37 -2.01
C LEU A 116 -5.43 16.10 -2.72
N ILE A 117 -5.37 15.01 -3.48
CA ILE A 117 -4.22 14.61 -4.31
C ILE A 117 -4.74 14.28 -5.70
N THR A 118 -4.15 14.87 -6.74
CA THR A 118 -4.55 14.70 -8.14
C THR A 118 -3.39 14.17 -9.00
N HIS A 119 -3.73 13.41 -10.05
CA HIS A 119 -2.81 13.01 -11.12
C HIS A 119 -3.04 13.81 -12.40
N THR A 120 -4.22 14.36 -12.58
CA THR A 120 -4.75 14.72 -13.89
C THR A 120 -4.81 16.23 -14.08
N LYS A 121 -5.00 16.95 -12.99
CA LYS A 121 -5.27 18.38 -13.04
C LYS A 121 -4.41 19.13 -12.02
N ARG A 122 -3.71 20.16 -12.47
CA ARG A 122 -3.12 21.14 -11.58
C ARG A 122 -4.20 22.04 -11.01
N LEU A 123 -4.19 22.22 -9.70
CA LEU A 123 -5.17 23.04 -8.99
C LEU A 123 -4.63 24.44 -8.72
N PHE A 124 -5.53 25.39 -8.59
CA PHE A 124 -5.27 26.78 -8.28
C PHE A 124 -6.24 27.26 -7.20
N TYR A 125 -5.99 28.42 -6.62
CA TYR A 125 -6.91 29.05 -5.69
C TYR A 125 -6.86 30.58 -5.89
N ASP A 126 -7.74 31.10 -6.76
CA ASP A 126 -7.67 32.50 -7.17
C ASP A 126 -9.08 33.10 -7.30
N SER A 127 -9.36 34.13 -6.51
CA SER A 127 -10.66 34.83 -6.51
C SER A 127 -10.89 35.70 -7.75
N VAL A 128 -9.84 36.08 -8.49
CA VAL A 128 -9.97 36.88 -9.72
C VAL A 128 -10.18 35.99 -10.93
N SER A 129 -9.61 34.81 -10.98
CA SER A 129 -9.73 33.88 -12.11
C SER A 129 -10.90 32.91 -11.97
N HIS A 130 -12.04 33.38 -11.42
CA HIS A 130 -13.21 32.54 -11.26
C HIS A 130 -14.10 32.49 -12.53
N THR A 131 -13.85 33.33 -13.51
CA THR A 131 -14.58 33.31 -14.77
C THR A 131 -13.97 32.27 -15.71
N GLY A 132 -14.75 31.33 -16.19
CA GLY A 132 -14.32 30.14 -16.94
C GLY A 132 -13.57 30.38 -18.27
N THR A 133 -13.21 31.60 -18.60
CA THR A 133 -12.43 31.97 -19.78
C THR A 133 -10.93 31.92 -19.58
N ASP A 134 -10.45 31.84 -18.34
CA ASP A 134 -9.04 31.66 -18.02
C ASP A 134 -8.63 30.18 -18.20
N SER A 135 -7.47 29.92 -18.79
CA SER A 135 -6.88 28.57 -18.91
C SER A 135 -6.70 27.84 -17.56
N ARG A 136 -6.69 28.57 -16.45
CA ARG A 136 -6.68 28.09 -15.07
C ARG A 136 -8.10 27.78 -14.54
N GLY A 137 -9.17 28.21 -15.26
CA GLY A 137 -10.55 28.20 -14.76
C GLY A 137 -11.01 26.82 -14.32
N THR A 138 -10.75 25.78 -15.09
CA THR A 138 -11.22 24.42 -14.78
C THR A 138 -10.59 23.81 -13.52
N GLY A 139 -9.38 24.24 -13.11
CA GLY A 139 -8.67 23.75 -11.91
C GLY A 139 -8.79 24.67 -10.69
N ASN A 140 -9.53 25.78 -10.78
CA ASN A 140 -9.61 26.75 -9.71
C ASN A 140 -10.53 26.27 -8.57
N LEU A 141 -9.95 26.07 -7.38
CA LEU A 141 -10.68 25.64 -6.19
C LEU A 141 -11.45 26.75 -5.50
N TYR A 142 -11.23 28.03 -5.87
CA TYR A 142 -11.93 29.13 -5.21
C TYR A 142 -13.45 29.02 -5.46
N TYR A 143 -14.23 28.96 -4.38
CA TYR A 143 -15.68 28.92 -4.49
C TYR A 143 -16.26 30.34 -4.53
N HIS A 144 -16.82 30.72 -5.66
CA HIS A 144 -17.53 31.97 -5.83
C HIS A 144 -19.03 31.71 -5.91
N GLY A 145 -19.79 32.27 -4.98
CA GLY A 145 -21.24 32.13 -4.95
C GLY A 145 -21.92 32.88 -6.11
N GLY A 146 -22.89 32.25 -6.76
CA GLY A 146 -23.77 32.91 -7.73
C GLY A 146 -23.33 32.90 -9.19
N THR A 147 -22.16 32.39 -9.55
CA THR A 147 -21.73 32.19 -10.95
C THR A 147 -21.85 30.71 -11.36
N VAL A 148 -22.23 30.50 -12.63
CA VAL A 148 -22.43 29.14 -13.22
C VAL A 148 -21.14 28.62 -13.84
N ASP A 149 -19.97 29.07 -13.38
CA ASP A 149 -18.70 28.59 -13.89
C ASP A 149 -18.33 27.26 -13.22
N TYR A 150 -18.26 26.22 -14.03
CA TYR A 150 -17.94 24.85 -13.57
C TYR A 150 -16.43 24.64 -13.42
N HIS A 151 -15.89 25.15 -12.32
CA HIS A 151 -14.51 24.99 -11.97
C HIS A 151 -14.35 24.34 -10.59
N GLY A 152 -13.22 23.71 -10.32
CA GLY A 152 -12.93 23.04 -9.08
C GLY A 152 -12.26 21.69 -9.30
N VAL A 153 -12.19 20.89 -8.23
CA VAL A 153 -11.74 19.51 -8.31
C VAL A 153 -12.93 18.60 -8.64
N LEU A 154 -12.82 17.87 -9.74
CA LEU A 154 -13.81 16.85 -10.09
C LEU A 154 -13.56 15.59 -9.25
N TYR A 155 -14.64 14.93 -8.81
CA TYR A 155 -14.51 13.74 -7.97
C TYR A 155 -13.63 12.65 -8.62
N SER A 156 -13.67 12.47 -9.94
CA SER A 156 -12.86 11.51 -10.69
C SER A 156 -11.36 11.86 -10.74
N ASP A 157 -10.96 13.09 -10.39
CA ASP A 157 -9.55 13.47 -10.23
C ASP A 157 -8.94 12.96 -8.92
N LEU A 158 -9.77 12.48 -7.97
CA LEU A 158 -9.37 12.11 -6.62
C LEU A 158 -9.36 10.58 -6.41
N LYS A 159 -8.47 10.10 -5.57
CA LYS A 159 -8.36 8.70 -5.17
C LYS A 159 -8.45 8.55 -3.66
N TYR A 160 -8.89 7.39 -3.20
CA TYR A 160 -8.90 7.09 -1.78
C TYR A 160 -7.49 6.89 -1.21
N ALA A 161 -7.39 6.97 0.10
CA ALA A 161 -6.22 6.57 0.88
C ALA A 161 -6.65 5.74 2.08
N ILE A 162 -5.84 4.75 2.44
CA ILE A 162 -6.11 3.84 3.55
C ILE A 162 -5.14 4.10 4.71
N ARG A 163 -5.65 4.03 5.94
CA ARG A 163 -4.82 4.15 7.15
C ARG A 163 -3.83 2.99 7.24
N ILE A 164 -2.57 3.28 7.51
CA ILE A 164 -1.51 2.25 7.64
C ILE A 164 -1.82 1.27 8.76
N HIS A 165 -2.38 1.72 9.87
CA HIS A 165 -2.81 0.84 10.96
C HIS A 165 -3.83 -0.21 10.51
N ARG A 166 -4.76 0.13 9.60
CA ARG A 166 -5.72 -0.83 9.04
C ARG A 166 -5.03 -1.94 8.22
N LEU A 167 -3.92 -1.61 7.54
CA LEU A 167 -3.12 -2.62 6.84
C LEU A 167 -2.42 -3.58 7.81
N ILE A 168 -1.90 -3.08 8.94
CA ILE A 168 -1.30 -3.93 9.98
C ILE A 168 -2.36 -4.88 10.58
N LEU A 169 -3.56 -4.37 10.87
CA LEU A 169 -4.67 -5.22 11.34
C LEU A 169 -5.09 -6.25 10.29
N ALA A 170 -5.08 -5.87 9.01
CA ALA A 170 -5.40 -6.79 7.91
C ALA A 170 -4.37 -7.93 7.81
N ILE A 171 -3.09 -7.62 7.96
CA ILE A 171 -2.02 -8.63 7.99
C ILE A 171 -2.24 -9.60 9.15
N GLN A 172 -2.49 -9.13 10.36
CA GLN A 172 -2.73 -9.99 11.52
C GLN A 172 -3.99 -10.85 11.37
N THR A 173 -5.03 -10.32 10.74
CA THR A 173 -6.26 -11.07 10.45
C THR A 173 -6.02 -12.17 9.41
N GLN A 174 -5.28 -11.87 8.36
CA GLN A 174 -4.96 -12.81 7.27
C GLN A 174 -3.96 -13.89 7.73
N TYR A 175 -3.02 -13.52 8.59
CA TYR A 175 -1.96 -14.40 9.10
C TYR A 175 -2.02 -14.47 10.64
N PRO A 176 -2.89 -15.29 11.23
CA PRO A 176 -3.13 -15.33 12.68
C PRO A 176 -1.89 -15.72 13.52
N SER A 177 -0.87 -16.29 12.89
CA SER A 177 0.42 -16.56 13.55
C SER A 177 1.28 -15.31 13.73
N ILE A 178 0.93 -14.19 13.10
CA ILE A 178 1.60 -12.90 13.24
C ILE A 178 0.77 -12.05 14.21
N VAL A 179 1.20 -11.96 15.45
CA VAL A 179 0.58 -11.14 16.48
C VAL A 179 1.60 -10.12 16.96
N PHE A 180 1.48 -8.88 16.50
CA PHE A 180 2.34 -7.80 16.98
C PHE A 180 1.90 -7.31 18.36
N SER A 181 2.85 -6.96 19.21
CA SER A 181 2.55 -6.27 20.45
C SER A 181 2.00 -4.87 20.21
N THR A 182 1.30 -4.34 21.19
CA THR A 182 0.69 -2.99 21.12
C THR A 182 1.64 -1.89 21.59
N ASP A 183 2.93 -2.17 21.80
CA ASP A 183 3.87 -1.18 22.28
C ASP A 183 4.04 -0.05 21.25
N PHE A 184 4.32 -0.38 19.98
CA PHE A 184 4.40 0.59 18.90
C PHE A 184 3.11 0.68 18.06
N PHE A 185 2.55 -0.48 17.67
CA PHE A 185 1.37 -0.55 16.79
C PHE A 185 0.06 -0.32 17.56
N ASN A 186 -0.12 0.87 18.10
CA ASN A 186 -1.31 1.24 18.85
C ASN A 186 -1.91 2.57 18.35
N THR A 187 -3.18 2.82 18.72
CA THR A 187 -3.94 4.00 18.29
C THR A 187 -3.54 5.30 18.99
N SER A 188 -2.84 5.22 20.12
CA SER A 188 -2.34 6.39 20.85
C SER A 188 -1.00 6.90 20.32
N ASN A 189 -0.30 6.10 19.50
CA ASN A 189 0.90 6.54 18.81
C ASN A 189 0.51 7.39 17.58
N ALA A 190 0.34 8.68 17.75
CA ALA A 190 -0.11 9.59 16.71
C ALA A 190 0.82 9.61 15.48
N ALA A 191 2.13 9.48 15.67
CA ALA A 191 3.11 9.45 14.58
C ALA A 191 2.92 8.26 13.64
N TYR A 192 2.49 7.13 14.16
CA TYR A 192 2.19 5.93 13.39
C TYR A 192 0.72 5.89 12.95
N HIS A 193 -0.22 6.06 13.91
CA HIS A 193 -1.65 5.89 13.65
C HIS A 193 -2.23 6.95 12.72
N GLY A 194 -1.62 8.15 12.69
CA GLY A 194 -2.01 9.22 11.78
C GLY A 194 -1.62 8.99 10.31
N LEU A 195 -0.79 8.00 10.00
CA LEU A 195 -0.31 7.77 8.63
C LEU A 195 -1.35 7.08 7.75
N TYR A 196 -1.43 7.56 6.52
CA TYR A 196 -2.22 6.96 5.44
C TYR A 196 -1.36 6.70 4.23
N MET A 197 -1.79 5.71 3.43
CA MET A 197 -1.21 5.34 2.14
C MET A 197 -2.20 5.64 1.04
N TRP A 198 -1.77 6.36 0.02
CA TRP A 198 -2.59 6.67 -1.14
C TRP A 198 -2.76 5.46 -2.06
N LEU A 199 -4.00 5.22 -2.50
CA LEU A 199 -4.36 4.07 -3.33
C LEU A 199 -4.24 4.45 -4.82
N HIS A 200 -3.05 4.27 -5.39
CA HIS A 200 -2.70 4.73 -6.74
C HIS A 200 -2.07 3.64 -7.61
N ARG A 201 -2.70 2.47 -7.65
CA ARG A 201 -2.23 1.35 -8.45
C ARG A 201 -2.08 1.66 -9.95
N LYS A 202 -2.90 2.59 -10.47
CA LYS A 202 -2.87 3.05 -11.86
C LYS A 202 -2.55 4.53 -11.92
N ALA A 203 -1.79 4.94 -12.93
CA ALA A 203 -1.57 6.34 -13.25
C ALA A 203 -2.84 6.99 -13.82
N GLY A 204 -2.97 8.31 -13.69
CA GLY A 204 -4.12 9.04 -14.17
C GLY A 204 -5.35 8.96 -13.26
N ALA A 205 -6.50 9.38 -13.75
CA ALA A 205 -7.78 9.29 -13.05
C ALA A 205 -8.04 7.85 -12.57
N VAL A 206 -8.88 7.71 -11.56
CA VAL A 206 -9.46 6.41 -11.20
C VAL A 206 -10.35 6.05 -12.38
N GLY A 207 -9.85 5.22 -13.24
CA GLY A 207 -10.38 4.79 -14.50
C GLY A 207 -11.69 5.44 -14.95
N ASN A 208 -11.73 5.95 -16.15
CA ASN A 208 -12.87 5.63 -16.98
C ASN A 208 -12.87 4.09 -17.04
N GLY A 209 -13.36 3.45 -16.00
CA GLY A 209 -13.67 2.06 -16.08
C GLY A 209 -14.70 2.01 -17.18
N THR A 210 -14.37 1.35 -18.26
CA THR A 210 -15.38 0.73 -19.09
C THR A 210 -16.15 -0.12 -18.10
N GLN A 211 -17.22 0.41 -17.54
CA GLN A 211 -18.12 -0.40 -16.77
C GLN A 211 -18.81 -1.27 -17.80
N VAL A 212 -18.42 -2.51 -17.82
CA VAL A 212 -19.27 -3.57 -18.35
C VAL A 212 -20.43 -3.61 -17.37
N GLU A 213 -21.51 -2.91 -17.70
CA GLU A 213 -22.73 -3.11 -16.95
C GLU A 213 -23.06 -4.59 -17.01
N THR A 214 -23.10 -5.21 -15.86
CA THR A 214 -23.69 -6.52 -15.69
C THR A 214 -25.19 -6.31 -15.93
N PHE A 215 -25.62 -6.59 -17.15
CA PHE A 215 -27.03 -6.69 -17.44
C PHE A 215 -27.69 -7.59 -16.39
N PRO A 216 -28.86 -7.26 -15.88
CA PRO A 216 -29.54 -8.11 -14.90
C PRO A 216 -29.64 -9.54 -15.44
N ASN A 217 -29.27 -10.52 -14.63
CA ASN A 217 -29.15 -11.93 -14.98
C ASN A 217 -30.46 -12.62 -15.39
N SER A 218 -31.52 -11.88 -15.67
CA SER A 218 -32.81 -12.40 -16.08
C SER A 218 -33.21 -11.90 -17.45
N VAL A 219 -33.07 -12.75 -18.44
CA VAL A 219 -33.70 -12.59 -19.74
C VAL A 219 -35.18 -12.96 -19.59
N THR A 220 -36.06 -11.95 -19.54
CA THR A 220 -37.50 -12.18 -19.57
C THR A 220 -38.02 -11.89 -20.97
N GLY A 221 -38.66 -12.84 -21.60
CA GLY A 221 -39.21 -12.67 -22.94
C GLY A 221 -38.50 -13.47 -24.02
N TRP A 222 -38.17 -14.71 -23.68
CA TRP A 222 -37.66 -15.66 -24.65
C TRP A 222 -38.81 -16.19 -25.49
N ASN A 223 -38.78 -15.95 -26.80
CA ASN A 223 -39.69 -16.56 -27.75
C ASN A 223 -38.89 -17.08 -28.94
N PRO A 224 -38.30 -18.31 -28.82
CA PRO A 224 -37.67 -18.92 -29.97
C PRO A 224 -38.75 -19.31 -30.97
N ILE A 225 -38.71 -18.74 -32.14
CA ILE A 225 -39.49 -19.24 -33.26
C ILE A 225 -38.68 -20.34 -33.91
N SER A 226 -38.98 -21.53 -33.52
CA SER A 226 -38.91 -22.86 -34.16
C SER A 226 -37.62 -23.45 -34.71
N GLU A 227 -36.48 -22.81 -34.75
CA GLU A 227 -35.18 -23.47 -34.99
C GLU A 227 -34.07 -22.75 -34.22
N ASP A 228 -33.13 -23.49 -33.58
CA ASP A 228 -32.08 -22.99 -32.67
C ASP A 228 -30.99 -22.17 -33.40
N TRP A 229 -31.36 -21.09 -34.08
CA TRP A 229 -30.40 -20.24 -34.82
C TRP A 229 -29.49 -19.45 -33.91
N SER A 230 -30.00 -19.11 -32.77
CA SER A 230 -29.26 -18.31 -31.81
C SER A 230 -29.66 -18.63 -30.37
N SER A 231 -28.82 -18.27 -29.43
CA SER A 231 -29.05 -18.42 -28.01
C SER A 231 -28.37 -17.29 -27.22
N MET A 232 -28.83 -17.06 -25.99
CA MET A 232 -28.15 -16.12 -25.08
C MET A 232 -27.34 -16.90 -24.06
N SER A 233 -26.02 -16.70 -24.04
CA SER A 233 -25.13 -17.27 -23.02
C SER A 233 -25.10 -16.40 -21.74
N SER A 234 -25.37 -15.12 -21.88
CA SER A 234 -25.56 -14.16 -20.77
C SER A 234 -26.47 -13.02 -21.24
N ALA A 235 -26.88 -12.15 -20.35
CA ALA A 235 -27.73 -11.00 -20.71
C ALA A 235 -27.07 -10.05 -21.75
N SER A 236 -25.75 -10.03 -21.86
CA SER A 236 -25.00 -9.20 -22.84
C SER A 236 -24.52 -9.96 -24.07
N THR A 237 -24.61 -11.28 -24.10
CA THR A 237 -23.94 -12.12 -25.09
C THR A 237 -24.90 -13.02 -25.82
N LEU A 238 -25.06 -12.75 -27.11
CA LEU A 238 -25.82 -13.53 -28.08
C LEU A 238 -24.87 -14.46 -28.83
N THR A 239 -25.22 -15.74 -28.92
CA THR A 239 -24.55 -16.70 -29.79
C THR A 239 -25.41 -16.98 -31.02
N VAL A 240 -24.89 -16.71 -32.21
CA VAL A 240 -25.46 -17.15 -33.49
C VAL A 240 -24.78 -18.48 -33.85
N ASN A 241 -25.58 -19.55 -33.90
CA ASN A 241 -25.05 -20.89 -34.02
C ASN A 241 -24.23 -21.09 -35.29
N PRO A 242 -23.07 -21.80 -35.23
CA PRO A 242 -22.25 -22.04 -36.43
C PRO A 242 -22.98 -22.78 -37.54
N GLU A 243 -23.93 -23.66 -37.19
CA GLU A 243 -24.74 -24.37 -38.15
C GLU A 243 -25.66 -23.47 -38.99
N PHE A 244 -25.89 -22.23 -38.49
CA PHE A 244 -26.68 -21.22 -39.19
C PHE A 244 -25.86 -20.43 -40.25
N GLN A 245 -24.55 -20.59 -40.30
CA GLN A 245 -23.69 -19.83 -41.21
C GLN A 245 -24.09 -19.94 -42.68
N ASP A 246 -24.51 -21.12 -43.12
CA ASP A 246 -24.90 -21.35 -44.52
C ASP A 246 -26.24 -20.70 -44.91
N TYR A 247 -27.03 -20.31 -43.92
CA TYR A 247 -28.32 -19.61 -44.11
C TYR A 247 -28.19 -18.09 -44.04
N ILE A 248 -27.01 -17.57 -43.66
CA ILE A 248 -26.77 -16.12 -43.62
C ILE A 248 -26.58 -15.63 -45.09
N ASN A 249 -27.51 -14.83 -45.55
CA ASN A 249 -27.54 -14.25 -46.89
C ASN A 249 -27.75 -12.73 -46.85
N SER A 250 -27.97 -12.08 -48.00
CA SER A 250 -28.18 -10.63 -48.10
C SER A 250 -29.42 -10.13 -47.36
N ASP A 251 -30.37 -11.01 -47.11
CA ASP A 251 -31.66 -10.68 -46.46
C ASP A 251 -31.67 -11.01 -44.96
N THR A 252 -30.61 -11.64 -44.48
CA THR A 252 -30.38 -11.93 -43.07
C THR A 252 -29.68 -10.75 -42.39
N ASN A 253 -30.17 -10.35 -41.23
CA ASN A 253 -29.55 -9.27 -40.47
C ASN A 253 -29.57 -9.53 -38.97
N LEU A 254 -28.57 -8.95 -38.27
CA LEU A 254 -28.49 -8.86 -36.85
C LEU A 254 -28.79 -7.42 -36.44
N ARG A 255 -29.67 -7.26 -35.46
CA ARG A 255 -30.06 -5.95 -34.92
C ARG A 255 -29.82 -5.92 -33.42
N LEU A 256 -29.22 -4.82 -32.98
CA LEU A 256 -29.14 -4.45 -31.58
C LEU A 256 -29.93 -3.16 -31.37
N THR A 257 -30.97 -3.22 -30.58
CA THR A 257 -31.78 -2.05 -30.23
C THR A 257 -31.63 -1.73 -28.75
N VAL A 258 -31.25 -0.49 -28.46
CA VAL A 258 -31.14 0.04 -27.11
C VAL A 258 -32.17 1.11 -26.91
N LEU A 259 -33.01 0.97 -25.86
CA LEU A 259 -34.08 1.91 -25.53
C LEU A 259 -33.74 2.61 -24.21
N THR A 260 -33.75 3.96 -24.25
CA THR A 260 -33.50 4.81 -23.07
C THR A 260 -34.38 6.05 -23.11
N SER A 261 -34.78 6.51 -21.96
CA SER A 261 -35.45 7.79 -21.80
C SER A 261 -34.49 8.96 -21.50
N SER A 262 -33.20 8.65 -21.33
CA SER A 262 -32.17 9.64 -21.02
C SER A 262 -31.72 10.40 -22.28
N SER A 263 -31.42 11.67 -22.12
CA SER A 263 -30.80 12.53 -23.15
C SER A 263 -29.26 12.54 -23.04
N GLU A 264 -28.71 11.88 -22.03
CA GLU A 264 -27.26 11.78 -21.82
C GLU A 264 -26.59 10.86 -22.84
N SER A 265 -25.31 11.09 -23.08
CA SER A 265 -24.52 10.32 -24.04
C SER A 265 -24.04 9.01 -23.41
N TYR A 266 -24.07 7.96 -24.20
CA TYR A 266 -23.51 6.65 -23.85
C TYR A 266 -22.75 6.06 -25.04
N GLU A 267 -21.79 5.19 -24.75
CA GLU A 267 -21.02 4.46 -25.77
C GLU A 267 -21.54 3.02 -25.84
N LEU A 268 -21.72 2.54 -27.05
CA LEU A 268 -21.97 1.13 -27.34
C LEU A 268 -20.73 0.57 -28.02
N GLU A 269 -20.18 -0.49 -27.47
CA GLU A 269 -19.15 -1.30 -28.09
C GLU A 269 -19.68 -2.71 -28.31
N VAL A 270 -19.55 -3.20 -29.53
CA VAL A 270 -19.94 -4.57 -29.91
C VAL A 270 -18.71 -5.38 -30.21
N PHE A 271 -18.63 -6.54 -29.58
CA PHE A 271 -17.59 -7.52 -29.80
C PHE A 271 -18.16 -8.71 -30.59
N LYS A 272 -17.32 -9.30 -31.44
CA LYS A 272 -17.58 -10.61 -32.05
C LYS A 272 -16.40 -11.54 -31.72
N ASP A 273 -16.70 -12.68 -31.15
CA ASP A 273 -15.69 -13.67 -30.74
C ASP A 273 -14.54 -13.03 -29.92
N GLY A 274 -14.89 -12.10 -29.03
CA GLY A 274 -13.97 -11.35 -28.18
C GLY A 274 -13.18 -10.22 -28.84
N GLN A 275 -13.40 -9.95 -30.14
CA GLN A 275 -12.80 -8.84 -30.86
C GLN A 275 -13.80 -7.69 -31.01
N SER A 276 -13.40 -6.46 -30.69
CA SER A 276 -14.22 -5.25 -30.89
C SER A 276 -14.43 -5.02 -32.39
N ILE A 277 -15.70 -4.95 -32.79
CA ILE A 277 -16.11 -4.77 -34.19
C ILE A 277 -16.83 -3.46 -34.46
N SER A 278 -17.38 -2.83 -33.43
CA SER A 278 -18.05 -1.53 -33.53
C SER A 278 -17.96 -0.77 -32.23
N VAL A 279 -17.63 0.52 -32.29
CA VAL A 279 -17.64 1.45 -31.16
C VAL A 279 -18.31 2.75 -31.62
N GLY A 280 -19.27 3.26 -30.85
CA GLY A 280 -19.92 4.52 -31.18
C GLY A 280 -20.58 5.19 -29.98
N ASN A 281 -20.58 6.52 -29.98
CA ASN A 281 -21.26 7.35 -28.99
C ASN A 281 -22.65 7.73 -29.47
N TYR A 282 -23.67 7.54 -28.63
CA TYR A 282 -25.07 7.74 -28.96
C TYR A 282 -25.80 8.50 -27.85
N THR A 283 -26.96 9.09 -28.22
CA THR A 283 -27.91 9.71 -27.27
C THR A 283 -29.33 9.22 -27.61
N GLY A 284 -30.14 8.97 -26.59
CA GLY A 284 -31.49 8.45 -26.78
C GLY A 284 -31.51 7.02 -27.34
N ASN A 285 -32.65 6.61 -27.89
CA ASN A 285 -32.80 5.27 -28.47
C ASN A 285 -31.88 5.07 -29.66
N LYS A 286 -31.28 3.87 -29.77
CA LYS A 286 -30.42 3.53 -30.90
C LYS A 286 -30.70 2.09 -31.37
N THR A 287 -30.74 1.94 -32.67
CA THR A 287 -30.74 0.62 -33.34
C THR A 287 -29.53 0.53 -34.24
N LEU A 288 -28.73 -0.50 -34.07
CA LEU A 288 -27.62 -0.87 -34.93
C LEU A 288 -28.04 -2.10 -35.73
N VAL A 289 -27.73 -2.11 -37.02
CA VAL A 289 -28.09 -3.21 -37.94
C VAL A 289 -26.86 -3.60 -38.75
N THR A 290 -26.58 -4.90 -38.84
CA THR A 290 -25.56 -5.42 -39.74
C THR A 290 -26.11 -6.56 -40.59
N THR A 291 -25.61 -6.68 -41.80
CA THR A 291 -25.94 -7.72 -42.79
C THR A 291 -24.67 -8.38 -43.28
N GLN A 292 -24.80 -9.42 -44.09
CA GLN A 292 -23.66 -10.06 -44.75
C GLN A 292 -22.82 -9.10 -45.63
N THR A 293 -23.47 -8.06 -46.19
CA THR A 293 -22.85 -7.16 -47.16
C THR A 293 -22.49 -5.78 -46.63
N GLY A 294 -22.89 -5.43 -45.39
CA GLY A 294 -22.59 -4.16 -44.74
C GLY A 294 -23.50 -3.84 -43.60
N GLY A 295 -23.22 -2.77 -42.86
CA GLY A 295 -24.03 -2.32 -41.76
C GLY A 295 -23.25 -1.50 -40.73
N ASP A 296 -23.88 -1.30 -39.57
CA ASP A 296 -23.35 -0.50 -38.46
C ASP A 296 -22.25 -1.22 -37.66
N PHE A 297 -22.16 -2.55 -37.77
CA PHE A 297 -21.04 -3.32 -37.21
C PHE A 297 -19.93 -3.37 -38.24
N GLY A 298 -18.75 -2.94 -37.91
CA GLY A 298 -17.63 -2.89 -38.84
C GLY A 298 -17.27 -4.24 -39.46
N SER A 299 -16.03 -4.51 -39.71
CA SER A 299 -15.56 -5.81 -40.18
C SER A 299 -15.12 -6.67 -38.99
N PRO A 300 -15.53 -7.95 -38.89
CA PRO A 300 -16.25 -8.74 -39.89
C PRO A 300 -17.77 -8.42 -39.92
N LEU A 301 -18.35 -8.56 -41.10
CA LEU A 301 -19.80 -8.45 -41.34
C LEU A 301 -20.57 -9.57 -40.60
N PHE A 302 -21.91 -9.51 -40.62
CA PHE A 302 -22.72 -10.51 -39.93
C PHE A 302 -22.33 -11.93 -40.40
N ALA A 303 -21.97 -12.75 -39.43
CA ALA A 303 -21.64 -14.16 -39.59
C ALA A 303 -21.92 -14.88 -38.24
N ALA A 304 -22.01 -16.20 -38.25
CA ALA A 304 -22.13 -16.99 -37.05
C ALA A 304 -20.99 -16.70 -36.05
N GLY A 305 -21.27 -16.77 -34.76
CA GLY A 305 -20.31 -16.48 -33.69
C GLY A 305 -20.95 -15.86 -32.44
N GLU A 306 -20.14 -15.51 -31.47
CA GLU A 306 -20.55 -14.88 -30.22
C GLU A 306 -20.48 -13.35 -30.32
N TYR A 307 -21.61 -12.70 -30.08
CA TYR A 307 -21.73 -11.24 -30.08
C TYR A 307 -21.98 -10.73 -28.66
N THR A 308 -21.08 -9.89 -28.16
CA THR A 308 -21.22 -9.26 -26.83
C THR A 308 -21.37 -7.76 -27.01
N VAL A 309 -22.34 -7.16 -26.30
CA VAL A 309 -22.48 -5.71 -26.22
C VAL A 309 -21.98 -5.21 -24.86
N VAL A 310 -21.23 -4.12 -24.92
CA VAL A 310 -20.80 -3.36 -23.76
C VAL A 310 -21.37 -1.96 -23.89
N ILE A 311 -22.05 -1.51 -22.83
CA ILE A 311 -22.58 -0.16 -22.74
C ILE A 311 -21.76 0.59 -21.69
N SER A 312 -21.18 1.71 -22.05
CA SER A 312 -20.48 2.59 -21.13
C SER A 312 -21.04 4.00 -21.19
N VAL A 313 -20.94 4.69 -20.06
CA VAL A 313 -21.30 6.12 -19.99
C VAL A 313 -20.03 6.92 -19.73
N THR A 314 -19.91 8.05 -20.40
CA THR A 314 -18.78 8.94 -20.20
C THR A 314 -19.02 9.82 -18.98
N GLN A 315 -17.94 10.14 -18.30
CA GLN A 315 -17.83 10.96 -17.09
C GLN A 315 -19.10 11.67 -16.62
N SER A 316 -19.61 11.25 -15.46
CA SER A 316 -20.68 11.89 -14.73
C SER A 316 -22.08 11.77 -15.35
N ALA A 317 -22.23 10.96 -16.37
CA ALA A 317 -23.55 10.67 -16.93
C ALA A 317 -24.18 9.48 -16.18
N SER A 318 -25.50 9.52 -16.06
CA SER A 318 -26.32 8.40 -15.60
C SER A 318 -27.40 8.17 -16.63
N VAL A 319 -27.35 7.03 -17.29
CA VAL A 319 -28.29 6.69 -18.37
C VAL A 319 -29.13 5.51 -17.94
N THR A 320 -30.43 5.70 -17.86
CA THR A 320 -31.39 4.63 -17.57
C THR A 320 -31.87 3.99 -18.86
N PHE A 321 -31.60 2.73 -19.04
CA PHE A 321 -32.05 1.91 -20.16
C PHE A 321 -33.31 1.17 -19.76
N SER A 322 -34.33 1.25 -20.60
CA SER A 322 -35.58 0.52 -20.39
C SER A 322 -35.53 -0.90 -20.98
N SER A 323 -34.74 -1.08 -22.03
CA SER A 323 -34.55 -2.37 -22.68
C SER A 323 -33.32 -2.38 -23.59
N VAL A 324 -32.71 -3.55 -23.73
CA VAL A 324 -31.76 -3.88 -24.80
C VAL A 324 -32.28 -5.12 -25.49
N VAL A 325 -32.38 -5.05 -26.82
CA VAL A 325 -33.00 -6.12 -27.65
C VAL A 325 -32.06 -6.56 -28.74
N TRP A 326 -31.76 -7.83 -28.78
CA TRP A 326 -31.13 -8.48 -29.91
C TRP A 326 -32.16 -9.14 -30.81
N ASN A 327 -32.06 -8.95 -32.13
CA ASN A 327 -32.84 -9.65 -33.11
C ASN A 327 -31.94 -10.26 -34.16
N VAL A 328 -32.13 -11.55 -34.43
CA VAL A 328 -31.60 -12.23 -35.62
C VAL A 328 -32.78 -12.39 -36.57
N VAL A 329 -32.68 -11.77 -37.74
CA VAL A 329 -33.78 -11.75 -38.71
C VAL A 329 -33.31 -12.40 -39.98
N ASN A 330 -34.05 -13.41 -40.45
CA ASN A 330 -33.89 -14.00 -41.75
C ASN A 330 -35.17 -13.74 -42.58
N ASN A 331 -35.00 -13.26 -43.81
CA ASN A 331 -36.10 -13.00 -44.73
C ASN A 331 -35.81 -13.74 -46.02
N ASP A 332 -36.49 -14.84 -46.27
CA ASP A 332 -36.28 -15.68 -47.48
C ASP A 332 -37.23 -15.37 -48.62
N GLY A 333 -37.95 -14.28 -48.51
CA GLY A 333 -38.89 -13.77 -49.53
C GLY A 333 -40.35 -14.12 -49.29
N ASP A 334 -40.67 -15.24 -48.65
CA ASP A 334 -42.02 -15.67 -48.33
C ASP A 334 -42.31 -15.60 -46.82
N GLU A 335 -41.31 -15.80 -45.93
CA GLU A 335 -41.45 -15.69 -44.50
C GLU A 335 -40.30 -14.89 -43.87
N THR A 336 -40.62 -14.09 -42.85
CA THR A 336 -39.61 -13.45 -42.01
C THR A 336 -39.52 -14.19 -40.67
N LEU A 337 -38.42 -14.86 -40.43
CA LEU A 337 -38.10 -15.52 -39.19
C LEU A 337 -37.29 -14.57 -38.32
N THR A 338 -37.68 -14.40 -37.06
CA THR A 338 -37.00 -13.48 -36.13
C THR A 338 -36.83 -14.12 -34.78
N ASP A 339 -35.59 -14.33 -34.37
CA ASP A 339 -35.23 -14.57 -32.98
C ASP A 339 -35.10 -13.25 -32.25
N THR A 340 -35.83 -13.10 -31.15
CA THR A 340 -35.85 -11.86 -30.37
C THR A 340 -35.49 -12.15 -28.92
N TYR A 341 -34.46 -11.49 -28.44
CA TYR A 341 -34.02 -11.53 -27.06
C TYR A 341 -34.11 -10.14 -26.46
N SER A 342 -34.99 -9.98 -25.49
CA SER A 342 -35.18 -8.70 -24.79
C SER A 342 -34.71 -8.81 -23.35
N ILE A 343 -33.88 -7.86 -22.95
CA ILE A 343 -33.57 -7.61 -21.56
C ILE A 343 -34.58 -6.61 -21.06
N SER A 344 -35.59 -7.09 -20.33
CA SER A 344 -36.63 -6.24 -19.75
C SER A 344 -36.41 -6.10 -18.24
N GLY A 345 -36.70 -4.94 -17.69
CA GLY A 345 -36.57 -4.68 -16.26
C GLY A 345 -35.84 -3.39 -15.93
N GLY A 346 -35.30 -2.75 -16.96
CA GLY A 346 -34.57 -1.50 -16.84
C GLY A 346 -33.30 -1.62 -16.00
N PHE A 347 -32.23 -1.02 -16.44
CA PHE A 347 -31.02 -0.85 -15.67
C PHE A 347 -30.47 0.55 -15.89
N THR A 348 -29.67 1.02 -14.96
CA THR A 348 -29.01 2.32 -15.07
C THR A 348 -27.52 2.08 -15.21
N ALA A 349 -26.92 2.57 -16.30
CA ALA A 349 -25.49 2.70 -16.42
C ALA A 349 -25.10 4.04 -15.83
N ASP A 350 -24.25 4.05 -14.86
CA ASP A 350 -23.62 5.23 -14.31
C ASP A 350 -22.10 5.02 -14.26
N ASP A 351 -21.35 6.06 -14.01
CA ASP A 351 -19.91 5.96 -13.88
C ASP A 351 -19.46 5.49 -12.49
N SER A 352 -20.38 5.03 -11.66
CA SER A 352 -20.09 4.42 -10.37
C SER A 352 -19.67 2.96 -10.54
N PHE A 353 -18.64 2.58 -9.81
CA PHE A 353 -18.18 1.19 -9.75
C PHE A 353 -17.74 0.82 -8.35
N GLU A 354 -17.65 -0.47 -8.05
CA GLU A 354 -17.12 -0.92 -6.77
C GLU A 354 -15.60 -0.75 -6.74
N PHE A 355 -15.12 0.16 -5.90
CA PHE A 355 -13.71 0.36 -5.64
C PHE A 355 -13.23 -0.71 -4.67
N ILE A 356 -12.60 -1.76 -5.20
CA ILE A 356 -12.07 -2.88 -4.43
C ILE A 356 -10.71 -2.45 -3.85
N VAL A 357 -10.70 -2.09 -2.57
CA VAL A 357 -9.57 -1.46 -1.88
C VAL A 357 -8.27 -2.25 -2.03
N LYS A 358 -8.30 -3.57 -1.80
CA LYS A 358 -7.10 -4.40 -1.91
C LYS A 358 -6.44 -4.35 -3.29
N LEU A 359 -7.24 -4.28 -4.36
CA LEU A 359 -6.73 -4.22 -5.74
C LEU A 359 -6.14 -2.85 -6.11
N GLN A 360 -6.43 -1.82 -5.33
CA GLN A 360 -5.91 -0.47 -5.54
C GLN A 360 -4.69 -0.15 -4.67
N THR A 361 -4.30 -1.06 -3.76
CA THR A 361 -3.05 -0.91 -3.02
C THR A 361 -1.85 -0.88 -3.97
N PRO A 362 -0.83 -0.07 -3.68
CA PRO A 362 0.42 -0.08 -4.44
C PRO A 362 1.05 -1.48 -4.52
N ASP A 363 1.81 -1.74 -5.59
CA ASP A 363 2.43 -3.03 -5.82
C ASP A 363 3.67 -3.23 -4.94
N ILE A 364 3.44 -3.66 -3.71
CA ILE A 364 4.48 -3.93 -2.71
C ILE A 364 4.20 -5.25 -1.99
N LYS A 365 5.24 -6.03 -1.72
CA LYS A 365 5.15 -7.22 -0.86
C LYS A 365 4.86 -6.81 0.59
N ILE A 366 4.12 -7.65 1.32
CA ILE A 366 3.81 -7.40 2.73
C ILE A 366 5.09 -7.29 3.56
N ILE A 367 6.08 -8.13 3.29
CA ILE A 367 7.36 -8.09 4.01
C ILE A 367 8.15 -6.80 3.74
N ASP A 368 8.10 -6.27 2.51
CA ASP A 368 8.76 -5.02 2.17
C ASP A 368 8.03 -3.82 2.80
N PHE A 369 6.70 -3.86 2.85
CA PHE A 369 5.88 -2.88 3.55
C PHE A 369 6.21 -2.84 5.05
N LEU A 370 6.29 -3.99 5.72
CA LEU A 370 6.69 -4.08 7.13
C LEU A 370 8.13 -3.57 7.31
N THR A 371 9.06 -4.01 6.47
CA THR A 371 10.46 -3.56 6.50
C THR A 371 10.56 -2.04 6.34
N ALA A 372 9.74 -1.45 5.48
CA ALA A 372 9.69 0.00 5.29
C ALA A 372 9.27 0.72 6.59
N LEU A 373 8.22 0.25 7.27
CA LEU A 373 7.80 0.81 8.56
C LEU A 373 8.88 0.65 9.63
N PHE A 374 9.50 -0.54 9.69
CA PHE A 374 10.60 -0.79 10.65
C PHE A 374 11.78 0.15 10.43
N LYS A 375 12.17 0.37 9.18
CA LYS A 375 13.22 1.35 8.86
C LYS A 375 12.77 2.80 9.07
N MET A 376 11.49 3.11 8.84
CA MET A 376 10.99 4.48 9.02
C MET A 376 11.10 4.94 10.48
N PHE A 377 10.73 4.08 11.42
CA PHE A 377 10.65 4.38 12.84
C PHE A 377 11.78 3.75 13.66
N ASN A 378 12.81 3.21 13.01
CA ASN A 378 13.92 2.51 13.69
C ASN A 378 13.41 1.47 14.70
N LEU A 379 12.51 0.58 14.24
CA LEU A 379 11.88 -0.41 15.10
C LEU A 379 12.76 -1.65 15.27
N ILE A 380 12.70 -2.22 16.45
CA ILE A 380 13.21 -3.55 16.77
C ILE A 380 12.05 -4.53 16.92
N ALA A 381 12.26 -5.77 16.54
CA ALA A 381 11.29 -6.83 16.78
C ALA A 381 11.97 -8.12 17.25
N TYR A 382 11.30 -8.81 18.18
CA TYR A 382 11.67 -10.15 18.62
C TYR A 382 10.43 -10.92 19.11
N VAL A 383 10.52 -12.23 19.14
CA VAL A 383 9.41 -13.09 19.57
C VAL A 383 9.44 -13.23 21.10
N LYS A 384 8.33 -12.92 21.75
CA LYS A 384 8.11 -13.13 23.19
C LYS A 384 7.84 -14.61 23.48
N GLU A 385 7.87 -14.98 24.77
CA GLU A 385 7.62 -16.37 25.21
C GLU A 385 6.20 -16.85 24.92
N ASP A 386 5.23 -15.92 24.85
CA ASP A 386 3.84 -16.21 24.48
C ASP A 386 3.64 -16.39 22.96
N GLY A 387 4.69 -16.22 22.17
CA GLY A 387 4.67 -16.32 20.71
C GLY A 387 4.29 -15.02 20.00
N SER A 388 3.93 -13.96 20.71
CA SER A 388 3.70 -12.64 20.12
C SER A 388 5.02 -11.98 19.70
N ILE A 389 4.95 -11.06 18.73
CA ILE A 389 6.10 -10.31 18.24
C ILE A 389 6.12 -8.96 18.96
N TYR A 390 7.07 -8.76 19.84
CA TYR A 390 7.37 -7.44 20.39
C TYR A 390 7.82 -6.51 19.27
N VAL A 391 7.29 -5.30 19.23
CA VAL A 391 7.70 -4.26 18.29
C VAL A 391 7.69 -2.92 19.00
N ASP A 392 8.83 -2.26 19.07
CA ASP A 392 8.95 -0.89 19.58
C ASP A 392 10.17 -0.19 18.98
N THR A 393 10.32 1.11 19.26
CA THR A 393 11.50 1.86 18.83
C THR A 393 12.76 1.36 19.52
N LEU A 394 13.90 1.51 18.86
CA LEU A 394 15.19 1.11 19.43
C LEU A 394 15.48 1.84 20.76
N ASP A 395 15.12 3.11 20.86
CA ASP A 395 15.30 3.90 22.10
C ASP A 395 14.40 3.39 23.24
N SER A 396 13.13 3.08 22.95
CA SER A 396 12.22 2.48 23.95
C SER A 396 12.74 1.11 24.43
N PHE A 397 13.23 0.29 23.50
CA PHE A 397 13.81 -1.00 23.84
C PHE A 397 15.00 -0.87 24.80
N TYR A 398 15.93 0.05 24.52
CA TYR A 398 17.06 0.29 25.42
C TYR A 398 16.65 0.96 26.74
N ALA A 399 15.53 1.68 26.79
CA ALA A 399 15.03 2.27 28.03
C ALA A 399 14.56 1.23 29.07
N THR A 400 14.27 -0.01 28.63
CA THR A 400 13.89 -1.13 29.53
C THR A 400 15.10 -1.86 30.13
N SER A 401 16.32 -1.38 29.88
CA SER A 401 17.58 -2.06 30.24
C SER A 401 17.78 -2.24 31.75
N THR A 402 18.32 -3.39 32.12
CA THR A 402 18.91 -3.66 33.43
C THR A 402 20.42 -3.60 33.31
N SER A 403 21.10 -3.16 34.37
CA SER A 403 22.57 -3.09 34.38
C SER A 403 23.17 -4.26 35.15
N TYR A 404 24.16 -4.92 34.57
CA TYR A 404 24.92 -6.01 35.20
C TYR A 404 26.40 -5.66 35.26
N ASP A 405 26.99 -5.61 36.46
CA ASP A 405 28.44 -5.50 36.63
C ASP A 405 29.07 -6.87 36.43
N ILE A 406 29.77 -7.03 35.32
CA ILE A 406 30.45 -8.24 34.94
C ILE A 406 31.97 -8.15 35.11
N THR A 407 32.51 -7.10 35.73
CA THR A 407 33.96 -6.86 35.88
C THR A 407 34.71 -8.07 36.41
N LYS A 408 34.19 -8.72 37.45
CA LYS A 408 34.84 -9.88 38.09
C LYS A 408 34.80 -11.19 37.27
N TYR A 409 34.00 -11.20 36.21
CA TYR A 409 33.82 -12.38 35.35
C TYR A 409 34.62 -12.31 34.07
N ILE A 410 35.31 -11.19 33.80
CA ILE A 410 36.07 -10.98 32.56
C ILE A 410 37.35 -11.79 32.56
N ASP A 411 37.62 -12.49 31.46
CA ASP A 411 38.93 -13.11 31.18
C ASP A 411 39.86 -12.02 30.60
N VAL A 412 40.78 -11.55 31.45
CA VAL A 412 41.69 -10.45 31.08
C VAL A 412 42.79 -10.86 30.09
N LYS A 413 42.87 -12.13 29.70
CA LYS A 413 43.94 -12.65 28.82
C LYS A 413 43.84 -12.13 27.39
N THR A 414 42.64 -11.96 26.90
CA THR A 414 42.42 -11.52 25.50
C THR A 414 41.21 -10.59 25.39
N SER A 415 41.44 -9.44 24.78
CA SER A 415 40.39 -8.50 24.36
C SER A 415 40.82 -7.82 23.07
N SER A 416 39.87 -7.34 22.30
CA SER A 416 40.15 -6.47 21.15
C SER A 416 39.26 -5.24 21.19
N VAL A 417 39.79 -4.15 20.65
CA VAL A 417 39.08 -2.86 20.56
C VAL A 417 39.12 -2.40 19.11
N ASN A 418 37.95 -2.25 18.51
CA ASN A 418 37.79 -1.89 17.12
C ASN A 418 37.03 -0.58 16.99
N VAL A 419 37.08 0.04 15.80
CA VAL A 419 36.28 1.22 15.45
C VAL A 419 34.80 0.84 15.48
N ALA A 420 33.94 1.71 16.01
CA ALA A 420 32.51 1.43 16.16
C ALA A 420 31.79 1.32 14.81
N LEU A 421 32.00 2.26 13.91
CA LEU A 421 31.38 2.28 12.59
C LEU A 421 32.41 2.53 11.49
N PRO A 422 32.41 1.71 10.41
CA PRO A 422 33.33 1.87 9.29
C PRO A 422 32.84 2.87 8.23
N TYR A 423 31.83 3.70 8.53
CA TYR A 423 31.22 4.61 7.56
C TYR A 423 31.61 6.07 7.82
N ARG A 424 31.88 6.78 6.71
CA ARG A 424 32.11 8.22 6.72
C ARG A 424 30.82 8.99 6.90
N GLU A 425 29.73 8.48 6.31
CA GLU A 425 28.44 9.14 6.24
C GLU A 425 27.31 8.11 6.28
N ILE A 426 26.19 8.48 6.89
CA ILE A 426 24.93 7.75 6.79
C ILE A 426 23.93 8.67 6.12
N LYS A 427 23.30 8.16 5.04
CA LYS A 427 22.26 8.85 4.29
C LYS A 427 20.92 8.21 4.59
N PHE A 428 19.95 9.01 5.01
CA PHE A 428 18.57 8.59 5.27
C PHE A 428 17.67 9.16 4.19
N LYS A 429 16.98 8.31 3.42
CA LYS A 429 16.14 8.76 2.33
C LYS A 429 14.99 7.81 1.98
N TYR A 430 14.04 8.33 1.24
CA TYR A 430 13.01 7.55 0.55
C TYR A 430 13.51 7.03 -0.80
N ASP A 431 12.91 5.93 -1.30
CA ASP A 431 13.25 5.33 -2.61
C ASP A 431 12.44 5.92 -3.77
N GLY A 432 11.40 6.69 -3.47
CA GLY A 432 10.57 7.34 -4.46
C GLY A 432 10.44 8.83 -4.16
N LEU A 433 11.01 9.67 -5.01
CA LEU A 433 10.89 11.12 -4.96
C LEU A 433 11.02 11.66 -6.38
N LYS A 434 9.95 11.48 -7.18
CA LYS A 434 9.95 11.80 -8.62
C LYS A 434 8.92 12.84 -9.00
N THR A 435 8.20 13.41 -8.03
CA THR A 435 7.19 14.42 -8.31
C THR A 435 7.82 15.71 -8.81
N PHE A 436 7.08 16.42 -9.65
CA PHE A 436 7.51 17.66 -10.28
C PHE A 436 8.13 18.67 -9.30
N LEU A 437 7.47 18.95 -8.18
CA LEU A 437 8.00 19.89 -7.18
C LEU A 437 9.26 19.37 -6.48
N ALA A 438 9.34 18.06 -6.21
CA ALA A 438 10.53 17.49 -5.60
C ALA A 438 11.73 17.55 -6.54
N ALA A 439 11.52 17.30 -7.83
CA ALA A 439 12.56 17.46 -8.84
C ALA A 439 13.03 18.92 -8.98
N GLN A 440 12.10 19.88 -8.93
CA GLN A 440 12.46 21.31 -8.91
C GLN A 440 13.24 21.68 -7.65
N TYR A 441 12.84 21.18 -6.48
CA TYR A 441 13.55 21.43 -5.23
C TYR A 441 14.98 20.90 -5.31
N GLU A 442 15.17 19.66 -5.78
CA GLU A 442 16.49 19.06 -5.94
C GLU A 442 17.39 19.86 -6.90
N GLN A 443 16.84 20.34 -8.01
CA GLN A 443 17.58 21.18 -8.95
C GLN A 443 18.01 22.53 -8.34
N LEU A 444 17.17 23.12 -7.48
CA LEU A 444 17.44 24.43 -6.88
C LEU A 444 18.32 24.35 -5.64
N GLN A 445 18.15 23.33 -4.82
CA GLN A 445 18.83 23.19 -3.53
C GLN A 445 20.00 22.20 -3.55
N VAL A 446 20.18 21.44 -4.65
CA VAL A 446 21.21 20.38 -4.78
C VAL A 446 21.07 19.31 -3.67
N GLN A 447 19.87 19.16 -3.13
CA GLN A 447 19.54 18.22 -2.07
C GLN A 447 18.18 17.58 -2.36
N GLU A 448 18.09 16.25 -2.23
CA GLU A 448 16.80 15.55 -2.31
C GLU A 448 15.89 16.00 -1.15
N TRP A 449 14.61 16.31 -1.44
CA TRP A 449 13.64 16.68 -0.43
C TRP A 449 13.49 15.61 0.65
N GLY A 450 13.48 16.00 1.92
CA GLY A 450 13.26 15.12 3.05
C GLY A 450 14.43 14.23 3.45
N THR A 451 15.56 14.30 2.77
CA THR A 451 16.76 13.51 3.05
C THR A 451 17.57 14.10 4.20
N GLU A 452 18.13 13.26 5.07
CA GLU A 452 19.10 13.62 6.10
C GLU A 452 20.46 12.97 5.82
N TYR A 453 21.51 13.74 6.06
CA TYR A 453 22.91 13.28 5.95
C TYR A 453 23.58 13.44 7.31
N TYR A 454 23.99 12.34 7.90
CA TYR A 454 24.79 12.38 9.11
C TYR A 454 26.25 12.13 8.77
N SER A 455 27.12 13.08 9.06
CA SER A 455 28.58 13.01 8.90
C SER A 455 29.27 13.74 10.04
N THR A 456 30.33 13.16 10.58
CA THR A 456 31.09 13.77 11.68
C THR A 456 32.28 14.60 11.21
N SER A 457 32.83 14.29 10.05
CA SER A 457 34.04 14.93 9.50
C SER A 457 34.19 14.61 8.03
N THR A 458 34.68 15.61 7.26
CA THR A 458 34.99 15.44 5.84
C THR A 458 36.24 14.58 5.59
N ASN A 459 37.03 14.29 6.61
CA ASN A 459 38.31 13.57 6.51
C ASN A 459 38.25 12.11 6.99
N LEU A 460 37.07 11.56 7.27
CA LEU A 460 36.95 10.15 7.62
C LEU A 460 37.07 9.27 6.37
N ASP A 461 37.97 8.28 6.45
CA ASP A 461 37.99 7.19 5.48
C ASP A 461 36.80 6.26 5.73
N GLY A 462 36.16 5.82 4.66
CA GLY A 462 35.02 4.90 4.74
C GLY A 462 33.98 5.15 3.65
N GLY A 463 33.03 4.26 3.54
CA GLY A 463 31.91 4.34 2.61
C GLY A 463 30.75 5.19 3.13
N ILE A 464 29.73 5.29 2.31
CA ILE A 464 28.40 5.83 2.68
C ILE A 464 27.49 4.64 2.95
N TYR A 465 26.77 4.68 4.05
CA TYR A 465 25.71 3.73 4.34
C TYR A 465 24.34 4.39 4.11
N GLU A 466 23.50 3.77 3.25
CA GLU A 466 22.17 4.30 2.97
C GLU A 466 21.10 3.55 3.76
N VAL A 467 20.31 4.29 4.54
CA VAL A 467 19.04 3.85 5.08
C VAL A 467 17.95 4.30 4.12
N LYS A 468 17.53 3.37 3.26
CA LYS A 468 16.59 3.64 2.18
C LYS A 468 15.25 2.97 2.49
N ILE A 469 14.17 3.76 2.43
CA ILE A 469 12.80 3.30 2.67
C ILE A 469 12.08 3.13 1.33
N PRO A 470 11.49 1.96 1.04
CA PRO A 470 10.80 1.71 -0.23
C PRO A 470 9.39 2.33 -0.28
N PHE A 471 9.21 3.50 0.31
CA PHE A 471 8.03 4.35 0.18
C PHE A 471 8.36 5.59 -0.64
N GLU A 472 7.33 6.29 -1.02
CA GLU A 472 7.39 7.64 -1.58
C GLU A 472 6.75 8.61 -0.61
N HIS A 473 7.26 9.83 -0.55
CA HIS A 473 6.61 10.99 0.01
C HIS A 473 6.65 12.13 -1.01
N MET A 474 5.89 13.18 -0.80
CA MET A 474 5.70 14.23 -1.78
C MET A 474 5.94 15.60 -1.15
N LEU A 475 6.56 16.49 -1.89
CA LEU A 475 6.49 17.92 -1.59
C LEU A 475 5.11 18.42 -2.05
N PHE A 476 4.28 18.86 -1.11
CA PHE A 476 2.93 19.32 -1.39
C PHE A 476 2.89 20.76 -1.87
N GLU A 477 2.01 21.06 -2.82
CA GLU A 477 1.82 22.43 -3.30
C GLU A 477 0.94 23.23 -2.33
N ARG A 478 1.43 24.42 -2.01
CA ARG A 478 0.67 25.42 -1.29
C ARG A 478 -0.09 26.31 -2.28
N LEU A 479 -1.39 26.41 -2.09
CA LEU A 479 -2.26 27.30 -2.86
C LEU A 479 -2.58 28.56 -2.06
N ALA A 480 -2.25 29.70 -2.59
CA ALA A 480 -2.58 31.00 -2.03
C ALA A 480 -3.48 31.80 -2.99
N ASN A 481 -4.37 32.61 -2.44
CA ASN A 481 -5.18 33.52 -3.24
C ASN A 481 -4.32 34.68 -3.74
N VAL A 482 -4.05 34.72 -5.05
CA VAL A 482 -3.17 35.71 -5.67
C VAL A 482 -3.76 37.11 -5.63
N SER A 483 -5.09 37.22 -5.50
CA SER A 483 -5.80 38.51 -5.50
C SER A 483 -5.76 39.23 -4.16
N ASP A 484 -5.36 38.53 -3.11
CA ASP A 484 -5.29 39.13 -1.79
C ASP A 484 -3.85 39.60 -1.52
N VAL A 485 -3.62 40.85 -1.87
CA VAL A 485 -2.28 41.48 -1.81
C VAL A 485 -1.88 41.86 -0.38
N SER A 486 -2.77 41.66 0.60
CA SER A 486 -2.59 42.27 1.92
C SER A 486 -1.93 41.41 2.95
N GLY A 487 -1.48 40.17 2.63
CA GLY A 487 -0.76 39.51 3.67
C GLY A 487 -0.41 38.03 3.54
N ASP A 488 0.66 37.73 4.17
CA ASP A 488 1.34 36.44 4.30
C ASP A 488 0.51 35.30 4.93
N THR A 489 -0.72 35.53 5.30
CA THR A 489 -1.56 34.59 6.06
C THR A 489 -2.54 33.80 5.21
N LEU A 490 -2.57 33.99 3.92
CA LEU A 490 -3.62 33.47 3.02
C LEU A 490 -3.27 32.16 2.33
N THR A 491 -2.63 31.28 3.04
CA THR A 491 -2.57 29.90 2.59
C THR A 491 -3.95 29.28 2.69
N THR A 492 -4.60 29.13 1.56
CA THR A 492 -5.99 28.72 1.52
C THR A 492 -6.15 27.21 1.44
N ALA A 493 -5.26 26.53 0.70
CA ALA A 493 -5.27 25.08 0.59
C ALA A 493 -3.84 24.52 0.39
N GLN A 494 -3.70 23.24 0.66
CA GLN A 494 -2.54 22.43 0.30
C GLN A 494 -3.03 21.22 -0.44
N TYR A 495 -2.33 20.80 -1.50
CA TYR A 495 -2.71 19.62 -2.26
C TYR A 495 -1.48 18.89 -2.80
N GLY A 496 -1.68 17.65 -3.21
CA GLY A 496 -0.66 16.86 -3.88
C GLY A 496 -0.86 16.83 -5.39
N TYR A 497 0.17 17.20 -6.16
CA TYR A 497 0.15 17.03 -7.60
C TYR A 497 1.11 15.89 -7.97
N SER A 498 0.52 14.71 -8.18
CA SER A 498 1.27 13.47 -8.39
C SER A 498 1.59 13.27 -9.87
N VAL A 499 2.52 14.06 -10.37
CA VAL A 499 3.06 13.98 -11.73
C VAL A 499 4.58 14.02 -11.68
N ASN A 500 5.23 13.45 -12.71
CA ASN A 500 6.69 13.50 -12.85
C ASN A 500 7.17 14.89 -13.32
N ASP A 501 8.47 15.02 -13.52
CA ASP A 501 9.12 16.25 -14.03
C ASP A 501 8.60 16.71 -15.40
N SER A 502 8.09 15.79 -16.21
CA SER A 502 7.44 16.07 -17.49
C SER A 502 5.93 16.35 -17.36
N GLN A 503 5.42 16.52 -16.13
CA GLN A 503 4.02 16.75 -15.79
C GLN A 503 3.07 15.64 -16.26
N GLN A 504 3.55 14.41 -16.32
CA GLN A 504 2.75 13.24 -16.66
C GLN A 504 2.49 12.38 -15.41
N ALA A 505 1.27 11.86 -15.30
CA ALA A 505 0.93 10.90 -14.28
C ALA A 505 1.83 9.65 -14.38
N TYR A 506 2.29 9.16 -13.23
CA TYR A 506 3.16 7.99 -13.16
C TYR A 506 2.75 7.06 -12.01
N ILE A 507 3.23 5.83 -12.04
CA ILE A 507 3.09 4.89 -10.93
C ILE A 507 4.38 4.96 -10.12
N GLY A 508 4.28 5.55 -8.91
CA GLY A 508 5.39 5.67 -7.97
C GLY A 508 5.50 4.50 -6.99
N LYS A 509 6.34 4.69 -5.97
CA LYS A 509 6.34 3.84 -4.77
C LYS A 509 5.09 4.13 -3.94
N PRO A 510 4.76 3.30 -2.93
CA PRO A 510 3.65 3.60 -2.03
C PRO A 510 3.80 5.00 -1.40
N LEU A 511 2.90 5.91 -1.74
CA LEU A 511 2.90 7.27 -1.21
C LEU A 511 2.25 7.31 0.15
N ILE A 512 2.98 7.82 1.14
CA ILE A 512 2.51 7.98 2.52
C ILE A 512 2.45 9.46 2.91
N PHE A 513 1.51 9.80 3.80
CA PHE A 513 1.30 11.17 4.26
C PHE A 513 0.44 11.21 5.54
N TYR A 514 0.39 12.36 6.19
CA TYR A 514 -0.59 12.67 7.22
C TYR A 514 -1.77 13.44 6.60
N PRO A 515 -3.01 12.96 6.71
CA PRO A 515 -4.19 13.72 6.31
C PRO A 515 -4.57 14.71 7.42
N ILE A 516 -4.87 15.93 7.03
CA ILE A 516 -5.34 16.97 7.94
C ILE A 516 -6.68 17.50 7.45
N LEU A 517 -7.72 17.41 8.29
CA LEU A 517 -9.00 18.02 7.98
C LEU A 517 -8.87 19.53 8.15
N LYS A 518 -8.95 20.23 7.03
CA LYS A 518 -9.05 21.67 7.01
C LYS A 518 -10.53 22.05 7.03
N SER A 519 -10.94 22.77 8.05
CA SER A 519 -12.27 23.36 8.15
C SER A 519 -12.16 24.88 8.09
N GLY A 520 -13.09 25.51 7.44
CA GLY A 520 -13.13 26.95 7.35
C GLY A 520 -14.45 27.46 6.80
N ALA A 521 -14.87 28.64 7.24
CA ALA A 521 -16.01 29.36 6.70
C ALA A 521 -15.53 30.41 5.70
N GLY A 522 -16.33 30.70 4.70
CA GLY A 522 -16.07 31.78 3.74
C GLY A 522 -14.90 31.52 2.80
N THR A 523 -13.84 32.30 2.91
CA THR A 523 -12.69 32.33 2.00
C THR A 523 -11.82 31.07 1.98
N THR A 524 -12.06 30.11 2.88
CA THR A 524 -11.29 28.85 2.94
C THR A 524 -12.04 27.64 2.38
N SER A 525 -13.26 27.84 1.86
CA SER A 525 -14.01 26.80 1.18
C SER A 525 -13.44 26.49 -0.21
N ILE A 526 -13.66 25.28 -0.67
CA ILE A 526 -13.26 24.88 -2.03
C ILE A 526 -14.46 24.51 -2.89
N SER A 527 -14.25 24.63 -4.19
CA SER A 527 -15.17 24.21 -5.23
C SER A 527 -14.94 22.76 -5.58
N PHE A 528 -15.96 21.92 -5.41
CA PHE A 528 -15.97 20.52 -5.76
C PHE A 528 -17.02 20.27 -6.84
N LEU A 529 -16.68 19.43 -7.81
CA LEU A 529 -17.57 19.08 -8.91
C LEU A 529 -18.12 17.66 -8.71
N ASN A 530 -19.41 17.55 -8.50
CA ASN A 530 -20.12 16.26 -8.52
C ASN A 530 -20.16 15.70 -9.95
N THR A 531 -20.36 16.58 -10.93
CA THR A 531 -20.32 16.32 -12.36
C THR A 531 -19.57 17.48 -13.03
N THR A 532 -19.33 17.41 -14.33
CA THR A 532 -18.72 18.52 -15.09
C THR A 532 -19.61 19.78 -15.10
N THR A 533 -20.87 19.65 -14.72
CA THR A 533 -21.89 20.72 -14.75
C THR A 533 -22.55 20.98 -13.40
N GLU A 534 -22.15 20.28 -12.35
CA GLU A 534 -22.68 20.43 -10.99
C GLU A 534 -21.59 20.75 -9.98
N ARG A 535 -21.57 21.98 -9.51
CA ARG A 535 -20.60 22.49 -8.54
C ARG A 535 -21.19 22.59 -7.15
N VAL A 536 -20.46 22.17 -6.14
CA VAL A 536 -20.82 22.32 -4.72
C VAL A 536 -19.70 22.98 -3.93
N GLN A 537 -20.06 23.71 -2.88
CA GLN A 537 -19.12 24.29 -1.93
C GLN A 537 -18.76 23.28 -0.84
N LEU A 538 -17.48 23.07 -0.58
CA LEU A 538 -17.01 22.32 0.58
C LEU A 538 -16.36 23.26 1.59
N THR A 539 -16.92 23.30 2.79
CA THR A 539 -16.40 24.09 3.91
C THR A 539 -15.39 23.32 4.76
N SER A 540 -15.27 22.00 4.56
CA SER A 540 -14.24 21.16 5.14
C SER A 540 -13.72 20.17 4.11
N TYR A 541 -12.42 19.89 4.14
CA TYR A 541 -11.77 18.94 3.22
C TYR A 541 -10.42 18.50 3.75
N ILE A 542 -10.00 17.30 3.38
CA ILE A 542 -8.72 16.72 3.79
C ILE A 542 -7.61 17.18 2.86
N VAL A 543 -6.59 17.79 3.43
CA VAL A 543 -5.33 18.10 2.75
C VAL A 543 -4.23 17.11 3.17
N PRO A 544 -3.35 16.67 2.26
CA PRO A 544 -2.19 15.85 2.60
C PRO A 544 -1.09 16.73 3.21
N SER A 545 -0.30 16.17 4.13
CA SER A 545 0.82 16.87 4.77
C SER A 545 1.96 15.89 5.10
N ASN A 546 3.20 16.38 5.15
CA ASN A 546 4.32 15.62 5.67
C ASN A 546 4.42 15.70 7.20
N SER A 547 3.57 16.48 7.85
CA SER A 547 3.54 16.59 9.31
C SER A 547 2.12 16.49 9.88
N LEU A 548 2.01 16.17 11.16
CA LEU A 548 0.74 16.10 11.89
C LEU A 548 0.05 17.47 12.06
N SER A 549 0.73 18.57 11.73
CA SER A 549 0.16 19.91 11.81
C SER A 549 0.61 20.75 10.62
N LEU A 550 -0.32 21.51 10.02
CA LEU A 550 0.00 22.42 8.92
C LEU A 550 0.77 23.67 9.38
N THR A 551 0.51 24.16 10.58
CA THR A 551 0.95 25.49 11.01
C THR A 551 1.91 25.48 12.18
N ALA A 552 2.07 24.37 12.91
CA ALA A 552 2.99 24.31 14.03
C ALA A 552 4.45 24.38 13.54
N ALA A 553 5.23 25.26 14.12
CA ALA A 553 6.67 25.35 13.88
C ALA A 553 7.42 24.11 14.37
N THR A 554 6.90 23.50 15.45
CA THR A 554 7.39 22.26 16.02
C THR A 554 6.26 21.24 15.94
N SER A 555 6.32 20.29 15.01
CA SER A 555 5.41 19.16 14.99
C SER A 555 6.00 18.03 15.83
N THR A 556 5.14 17.31 16.54
CA THR A 556 5.54 16.09 17.26
C THR A 556 5.91 14.95 16.33
N ALA A 557 5.51 15.01 15.07
CA ALA A 557 5.88 14.05 14.03
C ALA A 557 5.87 14.69 12.65
N ASN A 558 6.96 14.41 11.90
CA ASN A 558 7.11 14.75 10.50
C ASN A 558 7.74 13.54 9.78
N ILE A 559 7.27 13.19 8.59
CA ILE A 559 7.78 12.04 7.84
C ILE A 559 9.07 12.32 7.07
N ASN A 560 9.55 13.56 6.98
CA ASN A 560 10.88 13.83 6.45
C ASN A 560 11.97 13.33 7.41
N PHE A 561 13.07 12.82 6.89
CA PHE A 561 14.25 12.55 7.71
C PHE A 561 14.97 13.85 8.11
N GLY A 562 15.17 14.74 7.16
CA GLY A 562 15.86 16.03 7.37
C GLY A 562 14.90 17.16 7.74
N ASN A 563 15.47 18.24 8.27
CA ASN A 563 14.76 19.45 8.63
C ASN A 563 14.37 20.23 7.38
N MET A 564 13.19 19.98 6.85
CA MET A 564 12.66 20.65 5.67
C MET A 564 11.82 21.88 6.04
N PRO A 565 11.75 22.91 5.16
CA PRO A 565 10.80 24.00 5.33
C PRO A 565 9.36 23.47 5.46
N ASN A 566 8.57 24.15 6.28
CA ASN A 566 7.15 23.87 6.35
C ASN A 566 6.49 24.23 5.01
N GLU A 567 6.01 23.24 4.28
CA GLU A 567 5.44 23.43 2.95
C GLU A 567 4.16 24.28 2.96
N PHE A 568 3.42 24.33 4.08
CA PHE A 568 2.20 25.13 4.19
C PHE A 568 2.48 26.59 4.52
N THR A 569 3.38 26.87 5.46
CA THR A 569 3.72 28.26 5.86
C THR A 569 4.88 28.83 5.06
N GLY A 570 5.84 28.00 4.68
CA GLY A 570 7.06 28.41 4.00
C GLY A 570 8.06 29.20 4.89
N LEU A 571 7.78 29.35 6.19
CA LEU A 571 8.51 30.26 7.07
C LEU A 571 9.43 29.57 8.09
N THR A 572 9.10 28.35 8.50
CA THR A 572 9.79 27.64 9.57
C THR A 572 10.04 26.19 9.19
N ASN A 573 11.14 25.62 9.68
CA ASN A 573 11.46 24.22 9.48
C ASN A 573 10.81 23.35 10.57
N PHE A 574 10.40 22.17 10.20
CA PHE A 574 9.95 21.14 11.15
C PHE A 574 11.16 20.50 11.84
N THR A 575 11.11 20.37 13.17
CA THR A 575 12.19 19.77 13.96
C THR A 575 11.91 18.32 14.39
N GLY A 576 10.64 17.91 14.44
CA GLY A 576 10.23 16.56 14.82
C GLY A 576 10.34 15.56 13.67
N THR A 577 11.51 15.51 13.02
CA THR A 577 11.78 14.64 11.87
C THR A 577 12.00 13.18 12.28
N LEU A 578 11.93 12.26 11.33
CA LEU A 578 12.22 10.84 11.59
C LEU A 578 13.62 10.63 12.13
N TYR A 579 14.62 11.34 11.58
CA TYR A 579 15.98 11.24 12.08
C TYR A 579 16.08 11.71 13.53
N ASN A 580 15.55 12.88 13.85
CA ASN A 580 15.65 13.44 15.21
C ASN A 580 14.93 12.59 16.25
N ASN A 581 13.74 12.07 15.90
CA ASN A 581 12.90 11.33 16.84
C ASN A 581 13.33 9.88 17.06
N TYR A 582 13.93 9.23 16.05
CA TYR A 582 14.14 7.78 16.08
C TYR A 582 15.57 7.32 15.84
N TYR A 583 16.43 8.16 15.28
CA TYR A 583 17.79 7.77 14.90
C TYR A 583 18.88 8.55 15.62
N ASN A 584 18.64 9.83 15.88
CA ASN A 584 19.69 10.77 16.33
C ASN A 584 20.41 10.29 17.59
N ASN A 585 19.68 9.82 18.59
CA ASN A 585 20.27 9.35 19.85
C ASN A 585 21.25 8.19 19.63
N TYR A 586 20.84 7.19 18.87
CA TYR A 586 21.68 6.01 18.61
C TYR A 586 22.87 6.34 17.70
N ILE A 587 22.63 7.04 16.60
CA ILE A 587 23.66 7.38 15.60
C ILE A 587 24.71 8.32 16.18
N SER A 588 24.29 9.38 16.88
CA SER A 588 25.21 10.34 17.48
C SER A 588 26.16 9.67 18.47
N ASN A 589 25.65 8.75 19.29
CA ASN A 589 26.49 7.99 20.23
C ASN A 589 27.50 7.09 19.52
N LEU A 590 27.10 6.42 18.44
CA LEU A 590 28.01 5.54 17.69
C LEU A 590 29.14 6.28 16.97
N PHE A 591 28.89 7.54 16.54
CA PHE A 591 29.88 8.37 15.84
C PHE A 591 30.74 9.21 16.77
N LEU A 592 30.57 9.12 18.09
CA LEU A 592 31.51 9.78 19.00
C LEU A 592 32.94 9.25 18.75
N GLN A 593 33.92 10.15 18.78
CA GLN A 593 35.33 9.78 18.64
C GLN A 593 35.79 8.75 19.68
N SER A 594 35.13 8.73 20.85
CA SER A 594 35.35 7.77 21.93
C SER A 594 34.68 6.42 21.71
N SER A 595 33.74 6.31 20.77
CA SER A 595 32.99 5.07 20.55
C SER A 595 33.85 3.95 20.01
N ARG A 596 33.69 2.77 20.58
CA ARG A 596 34.46 1.56 20.26
C ARG A 596 33.58 0.33 20.27
N VAL A 597 33.92 -0.63 19.44
CA VAL A 597 33.45 -2.00 19.56
C VAL A 597 34.50 -2.81 20.29
N ILE A 598 34.13 -3.33 21.44
CA ILE A 598 35.04 -4.09 22.30
C ILE A 598 34.62 -5.56 22.30
N GLN A 599 35.57 -6.45 22.06
CA GLN A 599 35.34 -7.88 22.18
C GLN A 599 36.06 -8.39 23.41
N VAL A 600 35.30 -9.01 24.31
CA VAL A 600 35.82 -9.59 25.54
C VAL A 600 35.35 -11.05 25.71
N THR A 601 36.08 -11.81 26.48
CA THR A 601 35.62 -13.11 26.95
C THR A 601 35.29 -13.00 28.44
N ALA A 602 34.18 -13.56 28.85
CA ALA A 602 33.75 -13.61 30.25
C ALA A 602 33.29 -15.03 30.65
N PHE A 603 33.31 -15.35 31.94
CA PHE A 603 32.67 -16.54 32.50
C PHE A 603 31.45 -16.11 33.30
N LEU A 604 30.32 -15.95 32.61
CA LEU A 604 29.11 -15.39 33.21
C LEU A 604 28.42 -16.39 34.14
N PRO A 605 27.94 -15.95 35.32
CA PRO A 605 27.16 -16.82 36.20
C PRO A 605 25.80 -17.14 35.56
N LEU A 606 25.23 -18.26 35.94
CA LEU A 606 23.96 -18.74 35.41
C LEU A 606 22.82 -17.73 35.63
N SER A 607 22.85 -16.98 36.74
CA SER A 607 21.86 -15.94 37.05
C SER A 607 21.81 -14.81 35.99
N ILE A 608 22.97 -14.46 35.41
CA ILE A 608 23.00 -13.49 34.30
C ILE A 608 22.56 -14.18 33.02
N ILE A 609 23.06 -15.39 32.73
CA ILE A 609 22.74 -16.12 31.48
C ILE A 609 21.24 -16.36 31.34
N LEU A 610 20.53 -16.64 32.43
CA LEU A 610 19.09 -16.90 32.41
C LEU A 610 18.23 -15.63 32.20
N ASN A 611 18.70 -14.47 32.65
CA ASN A 611 17.87 -13.27 32.76
C ASN A 611 18.25 -12.14 31.81
N TYR A 612 19.42 -12.19 31.16
CA TYR A 612 19.85 -11.10 30.29
C TYR A 612 18.96 -10.93 29.07
N THR A 613 18.81 -9.68 28.64
CA THR A 613 18.25 -9.30 27.35
C THR A 613 19.28 -8.50 26.54
N LEU A 614 19.08 -8.35 25.23
CA LEU A 614 19.97 -7.51 24.41
C LEU A 614 19.80 -6.00 24.68
N ALA A 615 18.77 -5.62 25.41
CA ALA A 615 18.58 -4.24 25.87
C ALA A 615 19.55 -3.88 27.01
N ASP A 616 20.03 -4.86 27.77
CA ASP A 616 20.75 -4.63 29.02
C ASP A 616 22.13 -4.00 28.82
N ILE A 617 22.56 -3.33 29.87
CA ILE A 617 23.85 -2.65 29.95
C ILE A 617 24.81 -3.51 30.74
N LEU A 618 25.98 -3.78 30.18
CA LEU A 618 27.05 -4.44 30.89
C LEU A 618 28.07 -3.40 31.41
N ILE A 619 28.39 -3.51 32.68
CA ILE A 619 29.39 -2.66 33.34
C ILE A 619 30.69 -3.42 33.47
N ILE A 620 31.80 -2.84 33.00
CA ILE A 620 33.16 -3.37 33.13
C ILE A 620 34.06 -2.26 33.66
N SER A 621 34.63 -2.46 34.86
CA SER A 621 35.49 -1.47 35.51
C SER A 621 34.88 -0.07 35.58
N GLY A 622 33.58 0.00 35.91
CA GLY A 622 32.81 1.23 36.06
C GLY A 622 32.36 1.91 34.75
N LYS A 623 32.70 1.35 33.58
CA LYS A 623 32.26 1.83 32.27
C LYS A 623 31.07 1.01 31.78
N GLN A 624 30.12 1.69 31.11
CA GLN A 624 28.89 1.11 30.61
C GLN A 624 29.00 0.78 29.12
N TYR A 625 28.39 -0.33 28.74
CA TYR A 625 28.42 -0.84 27.39
C TYR A 625 27.07 -1.45 26.99
N ARG A 626 26.65 -1.23 25.76
CA ARG A 626 25.55 -1.96 25.12
C ARG A 626 26.03 -3.30 24.58
N ILE A 627 25.17 -4.30 24.66
CA ILE A 627 25.43 -5.62 24.10
C ILE A 627 25.17 -5.57 22.59
N ASN A 628 26.20 -5.85 21.78
CA ASN A 628 26.05 -6.05 20.35
C ASN A 628 25.80 -7.52 20.00
N SER A 629 26.60 -8.41 20.58
CA SER A 629 26.39 -9.85 20.43
C SER A 629 26.92 -10.63 21.62
N LEU A 630 26.29 -11.79 21.87
CA LEU A 630 26.70 -12.75 22.89
C LEU A 630 26.77 -14.15 22.30
N ASN A 631 27.88 -14.82 22.51
CA ASN A 631 28.07 -16.23 22.16
C ASN A 631 28.48 -17.01 23.40
N ILE A 632 27.55 -17.78 23.97
CA ILE A 632 27.69 -18.44 25.25
C ILE A 632 27.91 -19.94 25.05
N ASN A 633 29.00 -20.48 25.63
CA ASN A 633 29.14 -21.91 25.79
C ASN A 633 28.47 -22.34 27.11
N LEU A 634 27.30 -22.96 26.99
CA LEU A 634 26.47 -23.35 28.14
C LEU A 634 27.06 -24.49 28.99
N ILE A 635 28.13 -25.13 28.55
CA ILE A 635 28.80 -26.21 29.30
C ILE A 635 29.74 -25.62 30.37
N ASN A 636 30.48 -24.58 30.01
CA ASN A 636 31.50 -23.98 30.86
C ASN A 636 31.28 -22.49 31.11
N ASN A 637 30.12 -21.95 30.70
CA ASN A 637 29.72 -20.56 30.84
C ASN A 637 30.69 -19.55 30.20
N LYS A 638 31.59 -20.01 29.36
CA LYS A 638 32.51 -19.14 28.62
C LYS A 638 31.72 -18.36 27.56
N THR A 639 31.68 -17.06 27.70
CA THR A 639 30.91 -16.16 26.86
C THR A 639 31.86 -15.23 26.09
N LYS A 640 31.76 -15.24 24.78
CA LYS A 640 32.34 -14.18 23.93
C LYS A 640 31.31 -13.08 23.79
N ILE A 641 31.70 -11.86 24.13
CA ILE A 641 30.80 -10.70 24.17
C ILE A 641 31.37 -9.63 23.26
N GLU A 642 30.54 -9.11 22.37
CA GLU A 642 30.84 -7.92 21.62
C GLU A 642 30.00 -6.76 22.19
N LEU A 643 30.66 -5.68 22.52
CA LEU A 643 30.14 -4.55 23.27
C LEU A 643 30.36 -3.26 22.50
N ILE A 644 29.38 -2.35 22.57
CA ILE A 644 29.51 -0.98 22.07
C ILE A 644 29.56 -0.05 23.27
N THR A 645 30.52 0.88 23.29
CA THR A 645 30.60 1.93 24.31
C THR A 645 29.38 2.85 24.25
N ILE A 646 28.90 3.27 25.44
CA ILE A 646 27.81 4.24 25.57
C ILE A 646 28.41 5.60 25.89
#